data_97084adaad26f6c7caa838fbaa1b3750
#
_entry.id   97084adaad26f6c7caa838fbaa1b3750
#
_cell.length_a   1.000
_cell.length_b   1.000
_cell.length_c   1.000
_cell.angle_alpha   90.00
_cell.angle_beta   90.00
_cell.angle_gamma   90.00
#
_symmetry.space_group_name_H-M   'P 1'
#
loop_
_entity.id
_entity.type
_entity.pdbx_description
1 polymer ?
#
loop_
_entity_poly.entity_id
_entity_poly.type
_entity_poly.pdbx_seq_one_letter_code
_entity_poly.pdbx_strand_id
1 'polypeptide(L)'
;MAEQTGSGASLADFIWKNAEDLWGDFKHTDFGKIILPFTLLRRLECVLEPTREGVRESHAAFKDSGIDIDLILRQATRYPFYNTSEYALGNLGSTKTRQNLQDYIAHFSDNARVIFEQFDFSNTVIRLDKAGVLYKICKNFAGIDLHPEAVPDRVMSNLYEHLIRRFGAEVNEGAEDFMTPRDVVHLATALLLDPDDALFESNPGLIRTLYDPTCGTGGFLSDAMNHVAEYGNRFKVPPVLVPHGQELEPETHAVCLTGMLLRTLESDPGRDLSKNIRLGSTLSNDQFANDRFHYGLSNPPFGKKWEKDAPAVNLEYRDKGYDGRFGPGLPRINDGSMLFLMHLASKLELPENGGGRAAIVLSGSPLFNGGASSGESEIRRWLLENDLVEAIVALPTEIFFRTGIGTYLWILSNKKDGRREKRVQLINATGFWSSIKNEGNKRRIINDDQRRQVVDIYAAAENNEVSRMIDYRTFGYRRIKVLRPLRMSLVVDESGLSKLQEEKAWLKQSPEHQEVWLAALQSHMGATHLFGWAETFAEETVRSALAAGKVIKAGKTFIKALTNAFGKRDPDGEPVLDTDGEIVADPELTDYENVPLTENIRDYLAREVLPHLPDAYIDETFRDDKDKEIGRVGYEINFNRFFYQYVPPRKLHDIDAELKQVESEIAALLAEVATE
;
A
#
# COMPACT_ATOMS: atom_id res chain seq x y z
N MET A 1 -27.68 -1.96 -23.07
CA MET A 1 -26.65 -2.31 -22.09
C MET A 1 -27.12 -3.15 -20.89
N ALA A 2 -28.42 -3.33 -20.67
CA ALA A 2 -28.96 -4.17 -19.58
C ALA A 2 -29.07 -5.67 -19.92
N GLU A 3 -28.96 -6.06 -21.19
CA GLU A 3 -29.11 -7.47 -21.64
C GLU A 3 -27.83 -8.30 -21.59
N GLN A 4 -26.61 -7.66 -21.49
CA GLN A 4 -25.33 -8.39 -21.45
C GLN A 4 -24.90 -8.84 -20.07
N THR A 5 -25.46 -8.29 -18.98
CA THR A 5 -25.19 -8.73 -17.61
C THR A 5 -25.90 -10.04 -17.24
N GLY A 6 -27.00 -10.38 -17.92
CA GLY A 6 -27.74 -11.62 -17.66
C GLY A 6 -27.06 -12.90 -18.17
N SER A 7 -26.26 -12.84 -19.25
CA SER A 7 -25.61 -14.02 -19.82
C SER A 7 -24.41 -14.51 -19.03
N GLY A 8 -23.59 -13.60 -18.46
CA GLY A 8 -22.41 -13.96 -17.69
C GLY A 8 -22.72 -14.58 -16.32
N ALA A 9 -23.72 -14.07 -15.62
CA ALA A 9 -24.18 -14.64 -14.34
C ALA A 9 -24.81 -16.02 -14.55
N SER A 10 -25.62 -16.19 -15.60
CA SER A 10 -26.20 -17.49 -15.98
C SER A 10 -25.14 -18.53 -16.33
N LEU A 11 -24.04 -18.13 -16.99
CA LEU A 11 -22.92 -19.00 -17.33
C LEU A 11 -22.10 -19.38 -16.07
N ALA A 12 -21.87 -18.44 -15.17
CA ALA A 12 -21.22 -18.70 -13.90
C ALA A 12 -22.02 -19.69 -13.04
N ASP A 13 -23.34 -19.53 -12.98
CA ASP A 13 -24.22 -20.46 -12.26
C ASP A 13 -24.25 -21.84 -12.90
N PHE A 14 -24.17 -21.93 -14.22
CA PHE A 14 -24.09 -23.20 -14.93
C PHE A 14 -22.75 -23.92 -14.64
N ILE A 15 -21.63 -23.18 -14.69
CA ILE A 15 -20.30 -23.73 -14.35
C ILE A 15 -20.27 -24.12 -12.88
N TRP A 16 -20.87 -23.32 -12.01
CA TRP A 16 -21.01 -23.64 -10.58
C TRP A 16 -21.78 -24.93 -10.34
N LYS A 17 -22.82 -25.20 -11.13
CA LYS A 17 -23.59 -26.44 -11.02
C LYS A 17 -22.73 -27.71 -11.18
N ASN A 18 -21.60 -27.62 -11.91
CA ASN A 18 -20.62 -28.70 -11.97
C ASN A 18 -19.87 -28.91 -10.65
N ALA A 19 -19.78 -27.87 -9.80
CA ALA A 19 -19.23 -28.00 -8.45
C ALA A 19 -20.15 -28.78 -7.52
N GLU A 20 -21.47 -28.78 -7.76
CA GLU A 20 -22.43 -29.58 -7.02
C GLU A 20 -22.19 -31.11 -7.21
N ASP A 21 -21.65 -31.49 -8.36
CA ASP A 21 -21.27 -32.89 -8.65
C ASP A 21 -20.02 -33.36 -7.87
N LEU A 22 -19.32 -32.43 -7.23
CA LEU A 22 -18.14 -32.73 -6.38
C LEU A 22 -18.51 -32.89 -4.89
N TRP A 23 -19.76 -32.59 -4.52
CA TRP A 23 -20.21 -32.69 -3.14
C TRP A 23 -20.14 -34.12 -2.61
N GLY A 24 -19.58 -34.28 -1.42
CA GLY A 24 -19.40 -35.57 -0.77
C GLY A 24 -18.03 -36.22 -1.04
N ASP A 25 -17.44 -36.01 -2.20
CA ASP A 25 -16.13 -36.58 -2.57
C ASP A 25 -14.95 -35.61 -2.38
N PHE A 26 -15.23 -34.29 -2.42
CA PHE A 26 -14.21 -33.24 -2.30
C PHE A 26 -14.62 -32.19 -1.26
N LYS A 27 -13.61 -31.56 -0.67
CA LYS A 27 -13.84 -30.40 0.21
C LYS A 27 -14.19 -29.17 -0.64
N HIS A 28 -14.98 -28.25 -0.11
CA HIS A 28 -15.27 -26.97 -0.76
C HIS A 28 -14.03 -26.20 -1.18
N THR A 29 -12.95 -26.29 -0.37
CA THR A 29 -11.63 -25.70 -0.65
C THR A 29 -10.99 -26.22 -1.94
N ASP A 30 -11.37 -27.41 -2.40
CA ASP A 30 -10.83 -28.03 -3.61
C ASP A 30 -11.60 -27.67 -4.89
N PHE A 31 -12.81 -27.12 -4.77
CA PHE A 31 -13.69 -26.87 -5.92
C PHE A 31 -13.07 -25.88 -6.92
N GLY A 32 -12.45 -24.81 -6.43
CA GLY A 32 -11.73 -23.87 -7.28
C GLY A 32 -10.61 -24.52 -8.09
N LYS A 33 -9.84 -25.40 -7.42
CA LYS A 33 -8.72 -26.13 -8.03
C LYS A 33 -9.16 -27.17 -9.09
N ILE A 34 -10.43 -27.50 -9.11
CA ILE A 34 -11.03 -28.41 -10.10
C ILE A 34 -11.72 -27.60 -11.22
N ILE A 35 -12.62 -26.71 -10.86
CA ILE A 35 -13.49 -26.04 -11.81
C ILE A 35 -12.73 -25.02 -12.67
N LEU A 36 -11.81 -24.25 -12.09
CA LEU A 36 -11.05 -23.24 -12.83
C LEU A 36 -10.22 -23.85 -13.97
N PRO A 37 -9.35 -24.87 -13.76
CA PRO A 37 -8.58 -25.44 -14.86
C PRO A 37 -9.45 -26.13 -15.93
N PHE A 38 -10.60 -26.74 -15.58
CA PHE A 38 -11.53 -27.26 -16.59
C PHE A 38 -12.17 -26.13 -17.41
N THR A 39 -12.50 -25.02 -16.78
CA THR A 39 -13.02 -23.83 -17.49
C THR A 39 -11.96 -23.27 -18.46
N LEU A 40 -10.70 -23.19 -18.04
CA LEU A 40 -9.58 -22.78 -18.90
C LEU A 40 -9.38 -23.77 -20.04
N LEU A 41 -9.35 -25.08 -19.75
CA LEU A 41 -9.20 -26.13 -20.74
C LEU A 41 -10.29 -26.03 -21.81
N ARG A 42 -11.55 -25.86 -21.41
CA ARG A 42 -12.65 -25.73 -22.36
C ARG A 42 -12.56 -24.44 -23.20
N ARG A 43 -12.13 -23.33 -22.60
CA ARG A 43 -11.87 -22.08 -23.34
C ARG A 43 -10.83 -22.28 -24.43
N LEU A 44 -9.67 -22.85 -24.09
CA LEU A 44 -8.60 -23.15 -25.04
C LEU A 44 -9.05 -24.12 -26.12
N GLU A 45 -9.81 -25.14 -25.75
CA GLU A 45 -10.38 -26.11 -26.70
C GLU A 45 -11.32 -25.45 -27.72
N CYS A 46 -12.27 -24.62 -27.27
CA CYS A 46 -13.19 -23.91 -28.15
C CYS A 46 -12.47 -23.02 -29.15
N VAL A 47 -11.43 -22.31 -28.72
CA VAL A 47 -10.62 -21.45 -29.58
C VAL A 47 -9.87 -22.23 -30.65
N LEU A 48 -9.35 -23.42 -30.32
CA LEU A 48 -8.58 -24.25 -31.26
C LEU A 48 -9.49 -25.15 -32.14
N GLU A 49 -10.75 -25.33 -31.79
CA GLU A 49 -11.67 -26.24 -32.49
C GLU A 49 -11.74 -25.99 -34.02
N PRO A 50 -11.85 -24.74 -34.54
CA PRO A 50 -11.91 -24.48 -35.97
C PRO A 50 -10.64 -24.88 -36.75
N THR A 51 -9.47 -24.89 -36.08
CA THR A 51 -8.17 -25.12 -36.74
C THR A 51 -7.56 -26.48 -36.40
N ARG A 52 -8.22 -27.25 -35.57
CA ARG A 52 -7.70 -28.51 -34.99
C ARG A 52 -7.26 -29.54 -36.04
N GLU A 53 -8.05 -29.73 -37.09
CA GLU A 53 -7.72 -30.69 -38.14
C GLU A 53 -6.48 -30.28 -38.92
N GLY A 54 -6.38 -29.03 -39.33
CA GLY A 54 -5.20 -28.48 -40.01
C GLY A 54 -3.93 -28.54 -39.16
N VAL A 55 -4.03 -28.37 -37.85
CA VAL A 55 -2.89 -28.55 -36.91
C VAL A 55 -2.43 -30.01 -36.90
N ARG A 56 -3.35 -30.97 -36.82
CA ARG A 56 -3.03 -32.41 -36.81
C ARG A 56 -2.42 -32.85 -38.12
N GLU A 57 -2.97 -32.42 -39.26
CA GLU A 57 -2.41 -32.68 -40.59
C GLU A 57 -0.98 -32.10 -40.71
N SER A 58 -0.77 -30.86 -40.31
CA SER A 58 0.53 -30.23 -40.31
C SER A 58 1.52 -30.97 -39.42
N HIS A 59 1.09 -31.34 -38.21
CA HIS A 59 1.90 -32.14 -37.29
C HIS A 59 2.33 -33.48 -37.91
N ALA A 60 1.37 -34.23 -38.49
CA ALA A 60 1.66 -35.49 -39.12
C ALA A 60 2.62 -35.35 -40.33
N ALA A 61 2.51 -34.28 -41.10
CA ALA A 61 3.37 -34.04 -42.24
C ALA A 61 4.80 -33.60 -41.88
N PHE A 62 4.98 -32.86 -40.81
CA PHE A 62 6.27 -32.19 -40.51
C PHE A 62 6.99 -32.71 -39.24
N LYS A 63 6.40 -33.60 -38.39
CA LYS A 63 6.98 -34.07 -37.14
C LYS A 63 8.38 -34.72 -37.29
N ASP A 64 8.66 -35.33 -38.43
CA ASP A 64 9.92 -36.00 -38.71
C ASP A 64 10.82 -35.24 -39.72
N SER A 65 10.48 -33.98 -40.04
CA SER A 65 11.14 -33.19 -41.12
C SER A 65 12.42 -32.50 -40.67
N GLY A 66 12.73 -32.45 -39.35
CA GLY A 66 13.85 -31.70 -38.79
C GLY A 66 13.72 -30.20 -38.83
N ILE A 67 12.52 -29.67 -39.18
CA ILE A 67 12.15 -28.24 -39.14
C ILE A 67 11.59 -27.92 -37.79
N ASP A 68 11.70 -26.65 -37.36
CA ASP A 68 11.00 -26.15 -36.18
C ASP A 68 9.48 -26.19 -36.39
N ILE A 69 8.87 -27.27 -35.93
CA ILE A 69 7.45 -27.56 -36.09
C ILE A 69 6.58 -26.57 -35.30
N ASP A 70 7.10 -26.00 -34.18
CA ASP A 70 6.33 -25.11 -33.31
C ASP A 70 5.84 -23.88 -34.09
N LEU A 71 6.69 -23.29 -34.91
CA LEU A 71 6.32 -22.14 -35.74
C LEU A 71 5.20 -22.49 -36.75
N ILE A 72 5.30 -23.66 -37.39
CA ILE A 72 4.30 -24.12 -38.39
C ILE A 72 2.94 -24.34 -37.70
N LEU A 73 2.93 -24.97 -36.54
CA LEU A 73 1.69 -25.27 -35.82
C LEU A 73 1.01 -23.99 -35.28
N ARG A 74 1.78 -23.02 -34.81
CA ARG A 74 1.27 -21.70 -34.40
C ARG A 74 0.68 -20.93 -35.60
N GLN A 75 1.28 -20.98 -36.76
CA GLN A 75 0.72 -20.37 -37.97
C GLN A 75 -0.61 -21.04 -38.37
N ALA A 76 -0.71 -22.35 -38.21
CA ALA A 76 -1.93 -23.10 -38.51
C ALA A 76 -3.11 -22.71 -37.60
N THR A 77 -2.84 -22.39 -36.31
CA THR A 77 -3.89 -22.00 -35.34
C THR A 77 -4.25 -20.51 -35.40
N ARG A 78 -3.37 -19.66 -35.90
CA ARG A 78 -3.41 -18.19 -35.77
C ARG A 78 -3.35 -17.70 -34.32
N TYR A 79 -3.00 -18.59 -33.39
CA TYR A 79 -2.77 -18.29 -31.98
C TYR A 79 -1.35 -18.69 -31.60
N PRO A 80 -0.77 -18.11 -30.54
CA PRO A 80 0.58 -18.48 -30.07
C PRO A 80 0.65 -19.85 -29.41
N PHE A 81 -0.39 -20.66 -29.47
CA PHE A 81 -0.49 -22.00 -28.90
C PHE A 81 -1.28 -22.95 -29.80
N TYR A 82 -1.13 -24.25 -29.57
CA TYR A 82 -1.78 -25.30 -30.34
C TYR A 82 -1.98 -26.56 -29.50
N ASN A 83 -2.72 -27.54 -30.03
CA ASN A 83 -2.81 -28.89 -29.49
C ASN A 83 -2.79 -29.93 -30.65
N THR A 84 -1.91 -30.96 -30.52
CA THR A 84 -1.73 -31.99 -31.55
C THR A 84 -2.44 -33.29 -31.23
N SER A 85 -3.12 -33.41 -30.08
CA SER A 85 -3.82 -34.65 -29.66
C SER A 85 -5.04 -34.97 -30.55
N GLU A 86 -5.32 -36.24 -30.66
CA GLU A 86 -6.59 -36.73 -31.25
C GLU A 86 -7.77 -36.58 -30.30
N TYR A 87 -7.52 -36.37 -29.00
CA TYR A 87 -8.54 -36.23 -27.97
C TYR A 87 -9.04 -34.80 -27.82
N ALA A 88 -10.26 -34.70 -27.37
CA ALA A 88 -10.95 -33.49 -26.89
C ALA A 88 -11.84 -33.91 -25.72
N LEU A 89 -12.34 -32.95 -24.93
CA LEU A 89 -13.22 -33.23 -23.79
C LEU A 89 -14.45 -34.08 -24.17
N GLY A 90 -14.95 -33.91 -25.39
CA GLY A 90 -16.12 -34.61 -25.89
C GLY A 90 -15.86 -36.07 -26.33
N ASN A 91 -14.63 -36.50 -26.64
CA ASN A 91 -14.30 -37.81 -27.18
C ASN A 91 -13.32 -38.65 -26.32
N LEU A 92 -13.12 -38.30 -25.05
CA LEU A 92 -12.19 -39.01 -24.13
C LEU A 92 -12.56 -40.47 -23.85
N GLY A 93 -13.83 -40.85 -24.10
CA GLY A 93 -14.32 -42.21 -23.77
C GLY A 93 -14.52 -42.41 -22.26
N SER A 94 -15.36 -43.38 -21.89
CA SER A 94 -15.72 -43.65 -20.48
C SER A 94 -14.80 -44.62 -19.77
N THR A 95 -13.98 -45.40 -20.49
CA THR A 95 -13.14 -46.47 -19.93
C THR A 95 -11.68 -46.05 -19.67
N LYS A 96 -11.17 -45.09 -20.44
CA LYS A 96 -9.78 -44.59 -20.33
C LYS A 96 -9.72 -43.09 -20.19
N THR A 97 -10.74 -42.49 -19.60
CA THR A 97 -10.90 -41.03 -19.49
C THR A 97 -9.66 -40.35 -18.94
N ARG A 98 -9.08 -40.90 -17.87
CA ARG A 98 -7.87 -40.33 -17.26
C ARG A 98 -6.67 -40.32 -18.22
N GLN A 99 -6.36 -41.47 -18.84
CA GLN A 99 -5.21 -41.58 -19.73
C GLN A 99 -5.37 -40.66 -20.94
N ASN A 100 -6.57 -40.63 -21.53
CA ASN A 100 -6.87 -39.81 -22.71
C ASN A 100 -6.89 -38.30 -22.40
N LEU A 101 -7.37 -37.89 -21.21
CA LEU A 101 -7.28 -36.50 -20.78
C LEU A 101 -5.84 -36.10 -20.48
N GLN A 102 -5.03 -36.95 -19.85
CA GLN A 102 -3.62 -36.67 -19.63
C GLN A 102 -2.84 -36.56 -20.95
N ASP A 103 -3.14 -37.41 -21.92
CA ASP A 103 -2.60 -37.30 -23.28
C ASP A 103 -3.00 -35.98 -23.93
N TYR A 104 -4.30 -35.61 -23.85
CA TYR A 104 -4.81 -34.37 -24.40
C TYR A 104 -4.07 -33.14 -23.83
N ILE A 105 -3.84 -33.10 -22.54
CA ILE A 105 -3.11 -32.03 -21.86
C ILE A 105 -1.62 -31.99 -22.26
N ALA A 106 -0.99 -33.16 -22.36
CA ALA A 106 0.41 -33.30 -22.73
C ALA A 106 0.73 -32.81 -24.16
N HIS A 107 -0.26 -32.83 -25.05
CA HIS A 107 -0.10 -32.40 -26.44
C HIS A 107 -0.38 -30.91 -26.70
N PHE A 108 -0.67 -30.13 -25.64
CA PHE A 108 -0.62 -28.66 -25.75
C PHE A 108 0.81 -28.17 -25.92
N SER A 109 0.99 -27.08 -26.65
CA SER A 109 2.24 -26.34 -26.68
C SER A 109 2.70 -25.96 -25.27
N ASP A 110 4.03 -25.81 -25.05
CA ASP A 110 4.62 -25.62 -23.72
C ASP A 110 4.00 -24.43 -22.97
N ASN A 111 3.75 -23.32 -23.63
CA ASN A 111 3.16 -22.12 -23.05
C ASN A 111 1.72 -22.32 -22.54
N ALA A 112 0.94 -23.19 -23.22
CA ALA A 112 -0.42 -23.53 -22.76
C ALA A 112 -0.39 -24.63 -21.69
N ARG A 113 0.56 -25.58 -21.77
CA ARG A 113 0.69 -26.67 -20.79
C ARG A 113 1.06 -26.18 -19.39
N VAL A 114 1.93 -25.19 -19.28
CA VAL A 114 2.33 -24.55 -18.00
C VAL A 114 1.11 -24.08 -17.20
N ILE A 115 0.02 -23.66 -17.84
CA ILE A 115 -1.23 -23.25 -17.17
C ILE A 115 -1.77 -24.39 -16.29
N PHE A 116 -1.82 -25.61 -16.83
CA PHE A 116 -2.33 -26.78 -16.11
C PHE A 116 -1.37 -27.30 -15.04
N GLU A 117 -0.07 -27.13 -15.24
CA GLU A 117 0.95 -27.47 -14.25
C GLU A 117 0.82 -26.59 -13.00
N GLN A 118 0.52 -25.31 -13.14
CA GLN A 118 0.33 -24.38 -12.02
C GLN A 118 -0.90 -24.69 -11.15
N PHE A 119 -1.93 -25.33 -11.73
CA PHE A 119 -3.08 -25.84 -10.98
C PHE A 119 -2.86 -27.21 -10.35
N ASP A 120 -1.68 -27.83 -10.52
CA ASP A 120 -1.47 -29.25 -10.16
C ASP A 120 -2.56 -30.16 -10.74
N PHE A 121 -2.96 -29.85 -11.99
CA PHE A 121 -4.14 -30.43 -12.62
C PHE A 121 -4.00 -31.92 -12.85
N SER A 122 -2.78 -32.45 -13.07
CA SER A 122 -2.52 -33.89 -13.21
C SER A 122 -2.92 -34.64 -11.95
N ASN A 123 -2.61 -34.16 -10.76
CA ASN A 123 -3.02 -34.79 -9.49
C ASN A 123 -4.53 -34.64 -9.28
N THR A 124 -5.11 -33.50 -9.67
CA THR A 124 -6.55 -33.26 -9.64
C THR A 124 -7.29 -34.29 -10.50
N VAL A 125 -6.82 -34.58 -11.72
CA VAL A 125 -7.39 -35.57 -12.63
C VAL A 125 -7.32 -36.99 -12.00
N ILE A 126 -6.22 -37.35 -11.34
CA ILE A 126 -6.08 -38.62 -10.64
C ILE A 126 -7.11 -38.78 -9.51
N ARG A 127 -7.33 -37.70 -8.73
CA ARG A 127 -8.31 -37.68 -7.62
C ARG A 127 -9.73 -37.82 -8.13
N LEU A 128 -10.10 -37.14 -9.21
CA LEU A 128 -11.40 -37.22 -9.85
C LEU A 128 -11.69 -38.60 -10.46
N ASP A 129 -10.67 -39.25 -11.04
CA ASP A 129 -10.76 -40.60 -11.57
C ASP A 129 -11.02 -41.64 -10.45
N LYS A 130 -10.29 -41.50 -9.33
CA LYS A 130 -10.50 -42.34 -8.15
C LYS A 130 -11.89 -42.19 -7.52
N ALA A 131 -12.44 -40.98 -7.55
CA ALA A 131 -13.79 -40.70 -7.07
C ALA A 131 -14.88 -41.12 -8.09
N GLY A 132 -14.51 -41.54 -9.31
CA GLY A 132 -15.46 -41.99 -10.33
C GLY A 132 -16.25 -40.85 -11.03
N VAL A 133 -15.89 -39.58 -10.80
CA VAL A 133 -16.62 -38.40 -11.30
C VAL A 133 -15.96 -37.77 -12.53
N LEU A 134 -14.72 -38.16 -12.87
CA LEU A 134 -13.92 -37.54 -13.95
C LEU A 134 -14.65 -37.50 -15.30
N TYR A 135 -15.21 -38.62 -15.75
CA TYR A 135 -15.90 -38.70 -17.04
C TYR A 135 -17.12 -37.76 -17.10
N LYS A 136 -17.89 -37.67 -16.01
CA LYS A 136 -19.06 -36.82 -15.91
C LYS A 136 -18.66 -35.35 -16.02
N ILE A 137 -17.62 -34.93 -15.32
CA ILE A 137 -17.11 -33.53 -15.36
C ILE A 137 -16.62 -33.20 -16.77
N CYS A 138 -15.79 -34.05 -17.39
CA CYS A 138 -15.33 -33.85 -18.76
C CYS A 138 -16.50 -33.67 -19.74
N LYS A 139 -17.53 -34.51 -19.64
CA LYS A 139 -18.71 -34.47 -20.48
C LYS A 139 -19.51 -33.17 -20.26
N ASN A 140 -19.67 -32.74 -19.02
CA ASN A 140 -20.37 -31.51 -18.69
C ASN A 140 -19.66 -30.30 -19.31
N PHE A 141 -18.34 -30.19 -19.13
CA PHE A 141 -17.55 -29.10 -19.72
C PHE A 141 -17.51 -29.14 -21.24
N ALA A 142 -17.49 -30.32 -21.88
CA ALA A 142 -17.57 -30.46 -23.33
C ALA A 142 -18.83 -29.85 -23.93
N GLY A 143 -19.92 -29.78 -23.16
CA GLY A 143 -21.19 -29.18 -23.57
C GLY A 143 -21.28 -27.67 -23.45
N ILE A 144 -20.26 -27.00 -22.91
CA ILE A 144 -20.26 -25.55 -22.73
C ILE A 144 -19.60 -24.88 -23.94
N ASP A 145 -20.24 -23.89 -24.54
CA ASP A 145 -19.60 -23.04 -25.55
C ASP A 145 -18.92 -21.83 -24.89
N LEU A 146 -17.58 -21.85 -24.89
CA LEU A 146 -16.73 -20.78 -24.40
C LEU A 146 -15.92 -20.12 -25.54
N HIS A 147 -16.36 -20.25 -26.81
CA HIS A 147 -15.69 -19.58 -27.93
C HIS A 147 -15.74 -18.04 -27.75
N PRO A 148 -14.71 -17.27 -28.19
CA PRO A 148 -14.69 -15.81 -28.09
C PRO A 148 -15.91 -15.10 -28.70
N GLU A 149 -16.49 -15.65 -29.73
CA GLU A 149 -17.74 -15.12 -30.37
C GLU A 149 -18.97 -15.29 -29.48
N ALA A 150 -19.05 -16.39 -28.72
CA ALA A 150 -20.15 -16.64 -27.78
C ALA A 150 -19.92 -15.96 -26.43
N VAL A 151 -18.69 -16.00 -25.95
CA VAL A 151 -18.25 -15.43 -24.65
C VAL A 151 -17.01 -14.56 -24.89
N PRO A 152 -17.19 -13.25 -25.16
CA PRO A 152 -16.06 -12.33 -25.36
C PRO A 152 -15.07 -12.33 -24.18
N ASP A 153 -13.80 -12.01 -24.43
CA ASP A 153 -12.74 -12.07 -23.43
C ASP A 153 -13.04 -11.25 -22.16
N ARG A 154 -13.72 -10.10 -22.30
CA ARG A 154 -14.20 -9.29 -21.18
C ARG A 154 -15.19 -10.07 -20.29
N VAL A 155 -16.13 -10.80 -20.91
CA VAL A 155 -17.11 -11.62 -20.18
C VAL A 155 -16.42 -12.80 -19.52
N MET A 156 -15.46 -13.40 -20.22
CA MET A 156 -14.66 -14.52 -19.70
C MET A 156 -13.81 -14.11 -18.49
N SER A 157 -13.17 -12.95 -18.53
CA SER A 157 -12.44 -12.39 -17.38
C SER A 157 -13.36 -12.19 -16.17
N ASN A 158 -14.54 -11.60 -16.39
CA ASN A 158 -15.55 -11.42 -15.33
C ASN A 158 -16.02 -12.76 -14.75
N LEU A 159 -16.18 -13.77 -15.60
CA LEU A 159 -16.54 -15.13 -15.19
C LEU A 159 -15.49 -15.72 -14.26
N TYR A 160 -14.20 -15.65 -14.61
CA TYR A 160 -13.11 -16.13 -13.75
C TYR A 160 -13.07 -15.41 -12.42
N GLU A 161 -13.15 -14.09 -12.43
CA GLU A 161 -13.20 -13.30 -11.21
C GLU A 161 -14.38 -13.69 -10.31
N HIS A 162 -15.57 -13.90 -10.92
CA HIS A 162 -16.73 -14.34 -10.18
C HIS A 162 -16.56 -15.74 -9.57
N LEU A 163 -15.98 -16.69 -10.33
CA LEU A 163 -15.71 -18.05 -9.84
C LEU A 163 -14.66 -18.01 -8.70
N ILE A 164 -13.56 -17.28 -8.86
CA ILE A 164 -12.53 -17.12 -7.84
C ILE A 164 -13.12 -16.52 -6.55
N ARG A 165 -13.96 -15.48 -6.66
CA ARG A 165 -14.68 -14.90 -5.50
C ARG A 165 -15.53 -15.92 -4.80
N ARG A 166 -16.36 -16.64 -5.56
CA ARG A 166 -17.31 -17.61 -4.99
C ARG A 166 -16.59 -18.75 -4.26
N PHE A 167 -15.53 -19.27 -4.85
CA PHE A 167 -14.69 -20.27 -4.20
C PHE A 167 -13.92 -19.73 -2.99
N GLY A 168 -13.40 -18.50 -3.05
CA GLY A 168 -12.68 -17.85 -1.95
C GLY A 168 -13.57 -17.49 -0.77
N ALA A 169 -14.81 -17.05 -1.01
CA ALA A 169 -15.78 -16.68 0.04
C ALA A 169 -16.16 -17.87 0.92
N GLU A 170 -16.25 -19.08 0.35
CA GLU A 170 -16.60 -20.29 1.08
C GLU A 170 -15.45 -20.84 1.94
N VAL A 171 -14.20 -20.44 1.63
CA VAL A 171 -13.00 -20.98 2.30
C VAL A 171 -12.49 -20.06 3.41
N ASN A 172 -13.05 -18.86 3.59
CA ASN A 172 -12.49 -17.81 4.47
C ASN A 172 -11.03 -17.42 4.16
N GLU A 173 -10.48 -17.87 3.05
CA GLU A 173 -9.15 -17.50 2.57
C GLU A 173 -9.23 -16.28 1.66
N GLY A 174 -8.30 -15.34 1.85
CA GLY A 174 -8.27 -13.99 1.30
C GLY A 174 -8.25 -13.81 -0.23
N ALA A 175 -8.88 -14.70 -1.02
CA ALA A 175 -8.95 -14.57 -2.48
C ALA A 175 -9.62 -13.26 -2.95
N GLU A 176 -10.56 -12.73 -2.17
CA GLU A 176 -11.22 -11.44 -2.47
C GLU A 176 -10.34 -10.22 -2.17
N ASP A 177 -9.27 -10.38 -1.37
CA ASP A 177 -8.33 -9.30 -1.04
C ASP A 177 -7.55 -8.83 -2.29
N PHE A 178 -7.52 -9.65 -3.34
CA PHE A 178 -6.72 -9.43 -4.54
C PHE A 178 -7.51 -8.89 -5.74
N MET A 179 -8.84 -8.75 -5.64
CA MET A 179 -9.65 -8.35 -6.77
C MET A 179 -9.93 -6.85 -6.78
N THR A 180 -9.45 -6.17 -7.81
CA THR A 180 -9.74 -4.76 -8.04
C THR A 180 -11.10 -4.62 -8.72
N PRO A 181 -12.05 -3.88 -8.14
CA PRO A 181 -13.32 -3.60 -8.78
C PRO A 181 -13.16 -2.92 -10.14
N ARG A 182 -13.95 -3.34 -11.14
CA ARG A 182 -13.82 -2.86 -12.52
C ARG A 182 -13.94 -1.35 -12.69
N ASP A 183 -14.82 -0.72 -11.93
CA ASP A 183 -14.98 0.73 -11.93
C ASP A 183 -13.72 1.46 -11.45
N VAL A 184 -13.00 0.89 -10.48
CA VAL A 184 -11.69 1.40 -10.02
C VAL A 184 -10.62 1.16 -11.08
N VAL A 185 -10.63 -0.02 -11.73
CA VAL A 185 -9.72 -0.34 -12.85
C VAL A 185 -9.91 0.66 -13.99
N HIS A 186 -11.15 0.91 -14.41
CA HIS A 186 -11.48 1.88 -15.47
C HIS A 186 -11.05 3.31 -15.12
N LEU A 187 -11.26 3.74 -13.86
CA LEU A 187 -10.83 5.05 -13.41
C LEU A 187 -9.30 5.18 -13.43
N ALA A 188 -8.60 4.21 -12.86
CA ALA A 188 -7.14 4.21 -12.82
C ALA A 188 -6.52 4.21 -14.22
N THR A 189 -7.07 3.40 -15.13
CA THR A 189 -6.65 3.32 -16.53
C THR A 189 -6.86 4.65 -17.26
N ALA A 190 -8.02 5.28 -17.11
CA ALA A 190 -8.31 6.57 -17.74
C ALA A 190 -7.40 7.69 -17.20
N LEU A 191 -7.21 7.78 -15.87
CA LEU A 191 -6.30 8.76 -15.26
C LEU A 191 -4.85 8.57 -15.71
N LEU A 192 -4.46 7.33 -16.05
CA LEU A 192 -3.11 7.01 -16.50
C LEU A 192 -2.89 7.34 -17.98
N LEU A 193 -3.84 6.99 -18.86
CA LEU A 193 -3.66 7.00 -20.32
C LEU A 193 -4.21 8.25 -21.01
N ASP A 194 -5.37 8.76 -20.58
CA ASP A 194 -6.03 9.90 -21.25
C ASP A 194 -5.18 11.18 -21.32
N PRO A 195 -4.27 11.48 -20.35
CA PRO A 195 -3.35 12.62 -20.47
C PRO A 195 -2.37 12.52 -21.64
N ASP A 196 -2.13 11.32 -22.17
CA ASP A 196 -1.23 11.08 -23.32
C ASP A 196 -1.99 11.02 -24.67
N ASP A 197 -3.29 11.33 -24.72
CA ASP A 197 -4.08 11.36 -25.95
C ASP A 197 -3.42 12.19 -27.06
N ALA A 198 -2.91 13.39 -26.74
CA ALA A 198 -2.22 14.25 -27.70
C ALA A 198 -0.89 13.62 -28.18
N LEU A 199 -0.19 12.87 -27.34
CA LEU A 199 0.99 12.12 -27.71
C LEU A 199 0.65 10.98 -28.68
N PHE A 200 -0.44 10.26 -28.43
CA PHE A 200 -0.91 9.17 -29.30
C PHE A 200 -1.41 9.69 -30.66
N GLU A 201 -2.11 10.80 -30.66
CA GLU A 201 -2.56 11.46 -31.90
C GLU A 201 -1.39 11.90 -32.78
N SER A 202 -0.35 12.46 -32.14
CA SER A 202 0.85 12.95 -32.85
C SER A 202 1.79 11.83 -33.33
N ASN A 203 1.66 10.61 -32.77
CA ASN A 203 2.55 9.48 -33.05
C ASN A 203 1.73 8.21 -33.38
N PRO A 204 1.16 8.09 -34.57
CA PRO A 204 0.34 6.93 -34.96
C PRO A 204 1.11 5.61 -34.81
N GLY A 205 0.48 4.63 -34.17
CA GLY A 205 1.08 3.30 -33.91
C GLY A 205 2.17 3.28 -32.86
N LEU A 206 2.27 4.31 -32.01
CA LEU A 206 3.27 4.39 -30.94
C LEU A 206 3.18 3.18 -30.00
N ILE A 207 4.31 2.49 -29.83
CA ILE A 207 4.39 1.34 -28.92
C ILE A 207 4.73 1.83 -27.52
N ARG A 208 3.95 1.40 -26.53
CA ARG A 208 4.16 1.66 -25.11
C ARG A 208 4.10 0.37 -24.31
N THR A 209 4.87 0.29 -23.23
CA THR A 209 4.88 -0.83 -22.30
C THR A 209 4.04 -0.51 -21.08
N LEU A 210 3.29 -1.50 -20.62
CA LEU A 210 2.49 -1.45 -19.38
C LEU A 210 2.99 -2.53 -18.42
N TYR A 211 3.08 -2.20 -17.14
CA TYR A 211 3.52 -3.12 -16.09
C TYR A 211 2.56 -3.15 -14.91
N ASP A 212 2.21 -4.35 -14.48
CA ASP A 212 1.50 -4.59 -13.22
C ASP A 212 2.32 -5.56 -12.34
N PRO A 213 2.96 -5.08 -11.26
CA PRO A 213 3.76 -5.91 -10.36
C PRO A 213 2.95 -6.86 -9.47
N THR A 214 1.62 -6.74 -9.46
CA THR A 214 0.68 -7.55 -8.67
C THR A 214 -0.53 -7.89 -9.52
N CYS A 215 -0.27 -8.46 -10.73
CA CYS A 215 -1.24 -8.45 -11.81
C CYS A 215 -2.50 -9.29 -11.55
N GLY A 216 -2.49 -10.16 -10.54
CA GLY A 216 -3.65 -10.99 -10.24
C GLY A 216 -4.09 -11.79 -11.46
N THR A 217 -5.38 -11.75 -11.77
CA THR A 217 -5.96 -12.36 -12.97
C THR A 217 -5.73 -11.55 -14.26
N GLY A 218 -4.98 -10.45 -14.20
CA GLY A 218 -4.69 -9.58 -15.35
C GLY A 218 -5.77 -8.53 -15.64
N GLY A 219 -6.55 -8.17 -14.62
CA GLY A 219 -7.66 -7.21 -14.75
C GLY A 219 -7.20 -5.85 -15.27
N PHE A 220 -6.20 -5.24 -14.66
CA PHE A 220 -5.61 -3.97 -15.10
C PHE A 220 -5.00 -4.05 -16.50
N LEU A 221 -4.23 -5.11 -16.77
CA LEU A 221 -3.60 -5.30 -18.08
C LEU A 221 -4.63 -5.41 -19.19
N SER A 222 -5.66 -6.22 -18.96
CA SER A 222 -6.76 -6.43 -19.91
C SER A 222 -7.57 -5.17 -20.18
N ASP A 223 -7.87 -4.42 -19.13
CA ASP A 223 -8.67 -3.20 -19.24
C ASP A 223 -7.91 -2.09 -19.95
N ALA A 224 -6.63 -1.89 -19.62
CA ALA A 224 -5.79 -0.90 -20.29
C ALA A 224 -5.63 -1.22 -21.81
N MET A 225 -5.48 -2.49 -22.17
CA MET A 225 -5.46 -2.91 -23.58
C MET A 225 -6.79 -2.64 -24.27
N ASN A 226 -7.92 -2.89 -23.60
CA ASN A 226 -9.25 -2.60 -24.14
C ASN A 226 -9.46 -1.09 -24.32
N HIS A 227 -9.02 -0.28 -23.33
CA HIS A 227 -9.10 1.18 -23.39
C HIS A 227 -8.36 1.73 -24.61
N VAL A 228 -7.14 1.24 -24.84
CA VAL A 228 -6.33 1.63 -26.02
C VAL A 228 -6.95 1.11 -27.32
N ALA A 229 -7.57 -0.08 -27.33
CA ALA A 229 -8.27 -0.60 -28.50
C ALA A 229 -9.50 0.28 -28.90
N GLU A 230 -10.19 0.90 -27.92
CA GLU A 230 -11.26 1.86 -28.16
C GLU A 230 -10.77 3.12 -28.91
N TYR A 231 -9.46 3.45 -28.82
CA TYR A 231 -8.83 4.51 -29.60
C TYR A 231 -8.84 4.25 -31.11
N GLY A 232 -9.00 3.00 -31.56
CA GLY A 232 -9.23 2.68 -32.98
C GLY A 232 -10.40 3.42 -33.62
N ASN A 233 -11.36 3.87 -32.80
CA ASN A 233 -12.47 4.73 -33.25
C ASN A 233 -12.10 6.23 -33.31
N ARG A 234 -10.98 6.64 -32.67
CA ARG A 234 -10.53 8.05 -32.56
C ARG A 234 -9.30 8.33 -33.41
N PHE A 235 -8.36 7.39 -33.49
CA PHE A 235 -7.07 7.55 -34.16
C PHE A 235 -7.02 6.66 -35.42
N LYS A 236 -6.46 7.19 -36.50
CA LYS A 236 -6.28 6.45 -37.74
C LYS A 236 -5.45 5.17 -37.58
N VAL A 237 -4.42 5.23 -36.70
CA VAL A 237 -3.62 4.09 -36.27
C VAL A 237 -3.50 4.19 -34.75
N PRO A 238 -4.18 3.34 -33.98
CA PRO A 238 -4.15 3.40 -32.52
C PRO A 238 -2.75 3.05 -31.99
N PRO A 239 -2.41 3.52 -30.78
CA PRO A 239 -1.18 3.09 -30.11
C PRO A 239 -1.23 1.60 -29.78
N VAL A 240 -0.06 1.00 -29.59
CA VAL A 240 0.09 -0.41 -29.23
C VAL A 240 0.58 -0.51 -27.79
N LEU A 241 -0.21 -1.12 -26.92
CA LEU A 241 0.15 -1.33 -25.52
C LEU A 241 0.64 -2.77 -25.33
N VAL A 242 1.89 -2.94 -24.86
CA VAL A 242 2.50 -4.24 -24.60
C VAL A 242 2.47 -4.52 -23.10
N PRO A 243 1.61 -5.45 -22.63
CA PRO A 243 1.48 -5.75 -21.21
C PRO A 243 2.65 -6.57 -20.67
N HIS A 244 3.02 -6.30 -19.40
CA HIS A 244 3.93 -7.09 -18.58
C HIS A 244 3.30 -7.23 -17.20
N GLY A 245 3.44 -8.40 -16.59
CA GLY A 245 2.87 -8.65 -15.26
C GLY A 245 3.72 -9.58 -14.42
N GLN A 246 3.62 -9.41 -13.11
CA GLN A 246 4.19 -10.34 -12.14
C GLN A 246 3.13 -10.72 -11.10
N GLU A 247 3.06 -12.02 -10.78
CA GLU A 247 2.10 -12.54 -9.82
C GLU A 247 2.76 -13.58 -8.92
N LEU A 248 2.39 -13.57 -7.64
CA LEU A 248 2.93 -14.47 -6.63
C LEU A 248 2.22 -15.83 -6.62
N GLU A 249 0.89 -15.83 -6.77
CA GLU A 249 0.07 -17.02 -6.62
C GLU A 249 -0.06 -17.78 -7.95
N PRO A 250 0.36 -19.08 -8.00
CA PRO A 250 0.39 -19.83 -9.25
C PRO A 250 -0.97 -19.94 -9.95
N GLU A 251 -2.04 -20.17 -9.19
CA GLU A 251 -3.40 -20.33 -9.73
C GLU A 251 -3.90 -19.03 -10.39
N THR A 252 -3.70 -17.90 -9.74
CA THR A 252 -4.06 -16.58 -10.24
C THR A 252 -3.20 -16.20 -11.45
N HIS A 253 -1.90 -16.50 -11.40
CA HIS A 253 -0.98 -16.36 -12.52
C HIS A 253 -1.42 -17.14 -13.75
N ALA A 254 -1.86 -18.41 -13.59
CA ALA A 254 -2.35 -19.23 -14.68
C ALA A 254 -3.58 -18.63 -15.38
N VAL A 255 -4.48 -17.99 -14.64
CA VAL A 255 -5.63 -17.26 -15.20
C VAL A 255 -5.16 -16.07 -16.03
N CYS A 256 -4.20 -15.29 -15.51
CA CYS A 256 -3.61 -14.16 -16.24
C CYS A 256 -2.90 -14.63 -17.52
N LEU A 257 -2.09 -15.70 -17.43
CA LEU A 257 -1.45 -16.32 -18.60
C LEU A 257 -2.44 -16.67 -19.68
N THR A 258 -3.56 -17.32 -19.31
CA THR A 258 -4.61 -17.70 -20.27
C THR A 258 -5.20 -16.48 -20.95
N GLY A 259 -5.52 -15.44 -20.19
CA GLY A 259 -6.02 -14.19 -20.74
C GLY A 259 -5.08 -13.54 -21.74
N MET A 260 -3.78 -13.55 -21.46
CA MET A 260 -2.75 -12.98 -22.33
C MET A 260 -2.43 -13.88 -23.54
N LEU A 261 -2.52 -15.21 -23.37
CA LEU A 261 -2.31 -16.17 -24.45
C LEU A 261 -3.41 -16.08 -25.53
N LEU A 262 -4.63 -15.77 -25.13
CA LEU A 262 -5.78 -15.61 -26.03
C LEU A 262 -5.82 -14.25 -26.72
N ARG A 263 -5.08 -13.26 -26.25
CA ARG A 263 -5.01 -11.92 -26.83
C ARG A 263 -3.96 -11.85 -27.93
N THR A 264 -4.35 -11.24 -29.04
CA THR A 264 -3.44 -10.94 -30.16
C THR A 264 -3.29 -9.44 -30.32
N LEU A 265 -2.14 -8.98 -30.72
CA LEU A 265 -1.95 -7.59 -31.16
C LEU A 265 -2.24 -7.50 -32.67
N GLU A 266 -3.02 -6.51 -33.11
CA GLU A 266 -3.29 -6.31 -34.54
C GLU A 266 -2.00 -6.12 -35.35
N SER A 267 -1.00 -5.48 -34.74
CA SER A 267 0.34 -5.26 -35.35
C SER A 267 1.20 -6.51 -35.40
N ASP A 268 0.95 -7.52 -34.56
CA ASP A 268 1.72 -8.78 -34.47
C ASP A 268 0.82 -9.90 -33.90
N PRO A 269 -0.06 -10.48 -34.73
CA PRO A 269 -1.02 -11.51 -34.28
C PRO A 269 -0.36 -12.80 -33.78
N GLY A 270 0.88 -13.07 -34.13
CA GLY A 270 1.63 -14.24 -33.67
C GLY A 270 2.38 -14.05 -32.36
N ARG A 271 2.37 -12.85 -31.80
CA ARG A 271 3.10 -12.53 -30.58
C ARG A 271 2.45 -13.15 -29.35
N ASP A 272 3.25 -13.93 -28.65
CA ASP A 272 2.87 -14.57 -27.39
C ASP A 272 3.02 -13.59 -26.21
N LEU A 273 1.95 -12.93 -25.83
CA LEU A 273 1.91 -11.98 -24.71
C LEU A 273 2.02 -12.67 -23.35
N SER A 274 1.73 -13.97 -23.25
CA SER A 274 1.84 -14.73 -22.01
C SER A 274 3.27 -14.79 -21.50
N LYS A 275 4.28 -14.71 -22.38
CA LYS A 275 5.71 -14.66 -22.02
C LYS A 275 6.10 -13.45 -21.18
N ASN A 276 5.28 -12.40 -21.19
CA ASN A 276 5.48 -11.19 -20.41
C ASN A 276 4.85 -11.27 -19.02
N ILE A 277 4.17 -12.37 -18.70
CA ILE A 277 3.58 -12.59 -17.38
C ILE A 277 4.45 -13.61 -16.63
N ARG A 278 4.97 -13.23 -15.47
CA ARG A 278 5.96 -14.01 -14.74
C ARG A 278 5.51 -14.32 -13.32
N LEU A 279 5.84 -15.54 -12.87
CA LEU A 279 5.53 -16.01 -11.52
C LEU A 279 6.68 -15.65 -10.57
N GLY A 280 6.34 -15.08 -9.41
CA GLY A 280 7.29 -14.81 -8.34
C GLY A 280 6.92 -13.59 -7.50
N SER A 281 7.55 -13.47 -6.32
CA SER A 281 7.36 -12.30 -5.46
C SER A 281 8.03 -11.07 -6.07
N THR A 282 7.26 -10.02 -6.28
CA THR A 282 7.75 -8.70 -6.75
C THR A 282 8.79 -8.10 -5.80
N LEU A 283 8.64 -8.34 -4.51
CA LEU A 283 9.52 -7.74 -3.51
C LEU A 283 10.85 -8.49 -3.39
N SER A 284 10.82 -9.83 -3.34
CA SER A 284 12.02 -10.65 -3.11
C SER A 284 12.60 -11.31 -4.36
N ASN A 285 11.86 -11.36 -5.46
CA ASN A 285 12.27 -12.00 -6.71
C ASN A 285 11.75 -11.23 -7.92
N ASP A 286 12.26 -10.02 -8.13
CA ASP A 286 11.89 -9.14 -9.25
C ASP A 286 12.31 -9.76 -10.59
N GLN A 287 11.33 -10.26 -11.34
CA GLN A 287 11.53 -10.90 -12.64
C GLN A 287 11.81 -9.90 -13.77
N PHE A 288 11.65 -8.60 -13.51
CA PHE A 288 11.87 -7.50 -14.44
C PHE A 288 12.94 -6.53 -13.92
N ALA A 289 13.98 -7.05 -13.26
CA ALA A 289 14.98 -6.26 -12.54
C ALA A 289 15.62 -5.14 -13.39
N ASN A 290 15.83 -5.38 -14.68
CA ASN A 290 16.48 -4.45 -15.61
C ASN A 290 15.49 -3.73 -16.54
N ASP A 291 14.19 -4.02 -16.43
CA ASP A 291 13.19 -3.47 -17.32
C ASP A 291 12.57 -2.19 -16.73
N ARG A 292 12.19 -1.27 -17.63
CA ARG A 292 11.44 -0.06 -17.32
C ARG A 292 10.23 0.04 -18.22
N PHE A 293 9.21 0.75 -17.72
CA PHE A 293 7.91 0.77 -18.37
C PHE A 293 7.36 2.18 -18.46
N HIS A 294 6.65 2.46 -19.55
CA HIS A 294 6.01 3.75 -19.77
C HIS A 294 4.80 3.93 -18.85
N TYR A 295 4.08 2.83 -18.59
CA TYR A 295 2.92 2.83 -17.72
C TYR A 295 3.01 1.75 -16.66
N GLY A 296 2.56 2.07 -15.46
CA GLY A 296 2.42 1.14 -14.36
C GLY A 296 1.00 1.18 -13.78
N LEU A 297 0.41 0.02 -13.50
CA LEU A 297 -0.86 -0.11 -12.78
C LEU A 297 -0.68 -1.14 -11.69
N SER A 298 -1.20 -0.89 -10.48
CA SER A 298 -1.09 -1.87 -9.40
C SER A 298 -2.18 -1.69 -8.34
N ASN A 299 -2.66 -2.81 -7.83
CA ASN A 299 -3.42 -2.89 -6.59
C ASN A 299 -2.76 -3.92 -5.68
N PRO A 300 -1.72 -3.54 -4.93
CA PRO A 300 -1.03 -4.46 -4.04
C PRO A 300 -1.92 -4.80 -2.83
N PRO A 301 -1.65 -5.92 -2.15
CA PRO A 301 -2.39 -6.30 -0.95
C PRO A 301 -2.23 -5.25 0.16
N PHE A 302 -3.37 -4.79 0.73
CA PHE A 302 -3.39 -3.77 1.78
C PHE A 302 -2.97 -4.34 3.14
N GLY A 303 -2.09 -3.62 3.86
CA GLY A 303 -1.75 -3.94 5.25
C GLY A 303 -1.17 -5.34 5.48
N LYS A 304 -0.62 -5.98 4.43
CA LYS A 304 0.01 -7.29 4.59
C LYS A 304 1.45 -7.17 5.06
N LYS A 305 1.80 -8.08 5.96
CA LYS A 305 3.18 -8.25 6.43
C LYS A 305 4.07 -8.73 5.31
N TRP A 306 5.29 -8.19 5.26
CA TRP A 306 6.32 -8.57 4.30
C TRP A 306 7.48 -9.36 4.92
N GLU A 307 7.21 -10.06 6.03
CA GLU A 307 8.20 -10.87 6.77
C GLU A 307 8.93 -11.89 5.89
N LYS A 308 8.20 -12.54 4.96
CA LYS A 308 8.78 -13.53 4.04
C LYS A 308 9.78 -12.90 3.06
N ASP A 309 9.53 -11.68 2.62
CA ASP A 309 10.36 -10.93 1.68
C ASP A 309 11.48 -10.13 2.37
N ALA A 310 11.39 -9.95 3.70
CA ALA A 310 12.30 -9.12 4.47
C ALA A 310 13.79 -9.45 4.29
N PRO A 311 14.24 -10.70 4.21
CA PRO A 311 15.65 -10.98 3.97
C PRO A 311 16.19 -10.38 2.67
N ALA A 312 15.45 -10.51 1.57
CA ALA A 312 15.84 -9.99 0.26
C ALA A 312 15.73 -8.46 0.20
N VAL A 313 14.65 -7.89 0.72
CA VAL A 313 14.41 -6.44 0.78
C VAL A 313 15.48 -5.74 1.62
N ASN A 314 15.81 -6.27 2.82
CA ASN A 314 16.85 -5.71 3.67
C ASN A 314 18.25 -5.83 3.03
N LEU A 315 18.51 -6.92 2.32
CA LEU A 315 19.76 -7.11 1.58
C LEU A 315 19.90 -6.03 0.49
N GLU A 316 18.87 -5.84 -0.32
CA GLU A 316 18.86 -4.81 -1.36
C GLU A 316 19.01 -3.39 -0.78
N TYR A 317 18.27 -3.07 0.27
CA TYR A 317 18.37 -1.79 0.98
C TYR A 317 19.79 -1.49 1.46
N ARG A 318 20.42 -2.47 2.11
CA ARG A 318 21.77 -2.31 2.67
C ARG A 318 22.85 -2.24 1.58
N ASP A 319 22.79 -3.12 0.58
CA ASP A 319 23.88 -3.35 -0.36
C ASP A 319 23.83 -2.39 -1.55
N LYS A 320 22.61 -1.97 -1.96
CA LYS A 320 22.41 -1.07 -3.11
C LYS A 320 22.05 0.37 -2.71
N GLY A 321 21.53 0.60 -1.49
CA GLY A 321 21.07 1.91 -1.10
C GLY A 321 20.15 2.55 -2.16
N TYR A 322 20.44 3.78 -2.55
CA TYR A 322 19.65 4.51 -3.58
C TYR A 322 19.80 3.98 -5.01
N ASP A 323 20.76 3.11 -5.29
CA ASP A 323 20.88 2.41 -6.57
C ASP A 323 19.91 1.22 -6.66
N GLY A 324 19.31 0.83 -5.52
CA GLY A 324 18.26 -0.16 -5.42
C GLY A 324 16.86 0.46 -5.32
N ARG A 325 15.86 -0.41 -5.27
CA ARG A 325 14.45 0.00 -5.21
C ARG A 325 14.06 0.61 -3.85
N PHE A 326 14.70 0.17 -2.77
CA PHE A 326 14.27 0.43 -1.41
C PHE A 326 15.16 1.42 -0.64
N GLY A 327 16.14 2.03 -1.31
CA GLY A 327 17.09 2.97 -0.72
C GLY A 327 16.50 4.14 0.06
N PRO A 328 15.34 4.70 -0.30
CA PRO A 328 14.72 5.77 0.46
C PRO A 328 14.40 5.41 1.92
N GLY A 329 13.97 4.17 2.20
CA GLY A 329 13.63 3.71 3.53
C GLY A 329 12.86 2.39 3.53
N LEU A 330 12.70 1.80 4.71
CA LEU A 330 11.91 0.58 4.88
C LEU A 330 10.70 0.87 5.77
N PRO A 331 9.48 0.53 5.33
CA PRO A 331 8.30 0.66 6.17
C PRO A 331 8.30 -0.40 7.26
N ARG A 332 7.46 -0.21 8.28
CA ARG A 332 7.25 -1.24 9.31
C ARG A 332 6.84 -2.58 8.68
N ILE A 333 7.25 -3.66 9.32
CA ILE A 333 7.06 -5.04 8.81
C ILE A 333 5.58 -5.42 8.61
N ASN A 334 4.67 -4.76 9.31
CA ASN A 334 3.24 -5.05 9.28
C ASN A 334 2.51 -4.47 8.06
N ASP A 335 3.16 -3.63 7.26
CA ASP A 335 2.56 -3.00 6.08
C ASP A 335 3.59 -2.79 4.97
N GLY A 336 3.55 -3.64 3.95
CA GLY A 336 4.43 -3.61 2.78
C GLY A 336 4.00 -2.67 1.66
N SER A 337 2.89 -1.94 1.81
CA SER A 337 2.30 -1.13 0.73
C SER A 337 3.29 -0.14 0.10
N MET A 338 4.13 0.50 0.91
CA MET A 338 5.12 1.47 0.42
C MET A 338 6.30 0.82 -0.31
N LEU A 339 6.57 -0.48 -0.10
CA LEU A 339 7.56 -1.23 -0.89
C LEU A 339 7.10 -1.37 -2.34
N PHE A 340 5.81 -1.66 -2.57
CA PHE A 340 5.22 -1.71 -3.91
C PHE A 340 5.20 -0.34 -4.57
N LEU A 341 4.93 0.72 -3.80
CA LEU A 341 4.98 2.11 -4.28
C LEU A 341 6.39 2.48 -4.78
N MET A 342 7.44 2.18 -3.98
CA MET A 342 8.84 2.39 -4.38
C MET A 342 9.24 1.52 -5.56
N HIS A 343 8.84 0.25 -5.56
CA HIS A 343 9.10 -0.67 -6.68
C HIS A 343 8.52 -0.10 -7.97
N LEU A 344 7.25 0.31 -7.97
CA LEU A 344 6.60 0.86 -9.15
C LEU A 344 7.26 2.16 -9.63
N ALA A 345 7.63 3.06 -8.70
CA ALA A 345 8.37 4.27 -9.01
C ALA A 345 9.74 3.98 -9.66
N SER A 346 10.45 2.94 -9.19
CA SER A 346 11.75 2.53 -9.74
C SER A 346 11.65 1.94 -11.15
N LYS A 347 10.47 1.47 -11.54
CA LYS A 347 10.21 0.85 -12.86
C LYS A 347 9.73 1.83 -13.92
N LEU A 348 9.55 3.10 -13.59
CA LEU A 348 9.18 4.12 -14.57
C LEU A 348 10.27 4.29 -15.63
N GLU A 349 9.87 4.41 -16.90
CA GLU A 349 10.77 4.71 -18.00
C GLU A 349 11.50 6.04 -17.76
N LEU A 350 12.73 6.15 -18.21
CA LEU A 350 13.54 7.33 -17.99
C LEU A 350 12.98 8.55 -18.75
N PRO A 351 13.10 9.77 -18.20
CA PRO A 351 12.58 10.98 -18.83
C PRO A 351 13.10 11.22 -20.26
N GLU A 352 14.36 10.84 -20.55
CA GLU A 352 14.96 10.92 -21.88
C GLU A 352 14.29 9.99 -22.90
N ASN A 353 13.69 8.89 -22.45
CA ASN A 353 12.97 7.93 -23.30
C ASN A 353 11.47 8.21 -23.36
N GLY A 354 11.03 9.37 -22.88
CA GLY A 354 9.63 9.76 -22.85
C GLY A 354 9.01 9.78 -21.45
N GLY A 355 9.72 9.28 -20.45
CA GLY A 355 9.25 9.20 -19.07
C GLY A 355 8.22 8.09 -18.85
N GLY A 356 7.84 7.92 -17.59
CA GLY A 356 6.84 6.96 -17.20
C GLY A 356 5.80 7.54 -16.24
N ARG A 357 4.61 6.93 -16.21
CA ARG A 357 3.52 7.24 -15.28
C ARG A 357 2.98 5.96 -14.67
N ALA A 358 2.53 6.04 -13.43
CA ALA A 358 1.92 4.89 -12.78
C ALA A 358 0.74 5.28 -11.91
N ALA A 359 -0.22 4.37 -11.78
CA ALA A 359 -1.34 4.49 -10.86
C ALA A 359 -1.36 3.28 -9.92
N ILE A 360 -1.35 3.54 -8.61
CA ILE A 360 -1.35 2.50 -7.59
C ILE A 360 -2.44 2.78 -6.55
N VAL A 361 -3.22 1.75 -6.24
CA VAL A 361 -4.26 1.81 -5.20
C VAL A 361 -3.65 1.46 -3.86
N LEU A 362 -3.83 2.33 -2.87
CA LEU A 362 -3.31 2.14 -1.51
C LEU A 362 -4.37 2.48 -0.47
N SER A 363 -4.23 1.96 0.74
CA SER A 363 -4.99 2.39 1.92
C SER A 363 -4.56 3.80 2.37
N GLY A 364 -5.19 4.33 3.41
CA GLY A 364 -4.79 5.62 3.99
C GLY A 364 -3.43 5.61 4.71
N SER A 365 -2.96 4.44 5.16
CA SER A 365 -1.71 4.31 5.92
C SER A 365 -0.49 4.99 5.30
N PRO A 366 -0.20 4.83 3.99
CA PRO A 366 0.92 5.47 3.33
C PRO A 366 0.92 7.00 3.38
N LEU A 367 -0.24 7.63 3.60
CA LEU A 367 -0.34 9.09 3.66
C LEU A 367 0.29 9.68 4.94
N PHE A 368 0.15 9.01 6.09
CA PHE A 368 0.47 9.62 7.38
C PHE A 368 1.21 8.73 8.38
N ASN A 369 1.30 7.42 8.17
CA ASN A 369 2.01 6.57 9.11
C ASN A 369 3.51 6.89 9.14
N GLY A 370 4.09 6.81 10.35
CA GLY A 370 5.51 7.08 10.61
C GLY A 370 5.83 8.56 10.76
N GLY A 371 6.45 8.94 11.87
CA GLY A 371 6.92 10.30 12.13
C GLY A 371 8.25 10.63 11.44
N ALA A 372 8.75 11.83 11.67
CA ALA A 372 10.04 12.29 11.13
C ALA A 372 11.18 11.25 11.33
N SER A 373 11.95 11.03 10.30
CA SER A 373 13.03 10.02 10.23
C SER A 373 12.58 8.55 10.29
N SER A 374 11.28 8.24 10.27
CA SER A 374 10.83 6.86 10.06
C SER A 374 10.96 6.44 8.60
N GLY A 375 11.01 5.14 8.34
CA GLY A 375 11.10 4.62 6.98
C GLY A 375 9.97 5.11 6.09
N GLU A 376 8.73 5.10 6.59
CA GLU A 376 7.57 5.58 5.84
C GLU A 376 7.64 7.08 5.52
N SER A 377 8.08 7.90 6.49
CA SER A 377 8.26 9.33 6.28
C SER A 377 9.38 9.62 5.29
N GLU A 378 10.49 8.87 5.35
CA GLU A 378 11.61 9.01 4.42
C GLU A 378 11.25 8.57 2.99
N ILE A 379 10.38 7.57 2.83
CA ILE A 379 9.83 7.20 1.51
C ILE A 379 8.97 8.34 0.94
N ARG A 380 8.07 8.93 1.76
CA ARG A 380 7.28 10.10 1.32
C ARG A 380 8.18 11.28 0.98
N ARG A 381 9.20 11.56 1.81
CA ARG A 381 10.21 12.58 1.55
C ARG A 381 10.83 12.40 0.18
N TRP A 382 11.32 11.19 -0.11
CA TRP A 382 11.96 10.87 -1.38
C TRP A 382 11.00 11.05 -2.56
N LEU A 383 9.78 10.56 -2.47
CA LEU A 383 8.78 10.69 -3.54
C LEU A 383 8.43 12.15 -3.83
N LEU A 384 8.26 12.96 -2.78
CA LEU A 384 7.83 14.35 -2.90
C LEU A 384 8.98 15.28 -3.31
N GLU A 385 10.17 15.14 -2.72
CA GLU A 385 11.35 15.94 -3.05
C GLU A 385 11.88 15.66 -4.47
N ASN A 386 11.72 14.41 -4.97
CA ASN A 386 12.04 14.05 -6.36
C ASN A 386 10.86 14.30 -7.33
N ASP A 387 9.82 14.96 -6.87
CA ASP A 387 8.68 15.37 -7.69
C ASP A 387 7.95 14.21 -8.41
N LEU A 388 7.92 13.03 -7.80
CA LEU A 388 7.35 11.83 -8.39
C LEU A 388 5.83 11.69 -8.19
N VAL A 389 5.26 12.31 -7.16
CA VAL A 389 3.81 12.23 -6.89
C VAL A 389 3.07 13.31 -7.67
N GLU A 390 2.30 12.92 -8.67
CA GLU A 390 1.54 13.85 -9.52
C GLU A 390 0.18 14.19 -8.92
N ALA A 391 -0.57 13.15 -8.48
CA ALA A 391 -1.87 13.32 -7.85
C ALA A 391 -2.18 12.20 -6.85
N ILE A 392 -3.11 12.49 -5.93
CA ILE A 392 -3.70 11.51 -5.03
C ILE A 392 -5.22 11.71 -5.06
N VAL A 393 -5.95 10.65 -5.44
CA VAL A 393 -7.40 10.66 -5.55
C VAL A 393 -7.99 9.83 -4.42
N ALA A 394 -8.75 10.44 -3.52
CA ALA A 394 -9.50 9.73 -2.48
C ALA A 394 -10.74 9.08 -3.10
N LEU A 395 -10.84 7.76 -2.99
CA LEU A 395 -11.96 6.98 -3.55
C LEU A 395 -13.12 6.88 -2.55
N PRO A 396 -14.36 6.62 -3.02
CA PRO A 396 -15.49 6.33 -2.15
C PRO A 396 -15.22 5.13 -1.23
N THR A 397 -15.69 5.18 -0.01
CA THR A 397 -15.72 3.99 0.85
C THR A 397 -16.68 2.94 0.31
N GLU A 398 -16.57 1.68 0.74
CA GLU A 398 -17.44 0.58 0.29
C GLU A 398 -17.42 0.32 -1.23
N ILE A 399 -16.34 0.75 -1.91
CA ILE A 399 -16.12 0.50 -3.35
C ILE A 399 -15.40 -0.84 -3.60
N PHE A 400 -14.68 -1.37 -2.60
CA PHE A 400 -14.02 -2.68 -2.64
C PHE A 400 -14.88 -3.78 -2.01
N PHE A 401 -14.67 -5.04 -2.44
CA PHE A 401 -15.51 -6.18 -2.04
C PHE A 401 -15.40 -6.57 -0.56
N ARG A 402 -14.24 -6.39 0.07
CA ARG A 402 -13.98 -6.83 1.46
C ARG A 402 -13.71 -5.74 2.46
N THR A 403 -13.44 -4.53 2.03
CA THR A 403 -13.03 -3.47 2.93
C THR A 403 -13.91 -2.23 2.82
N GLY A 404 -14.31 -1.70 3.98
CA GLY A 404 -14.94 -0.39 4.08
C GLY A 404 -13.96 0.75 4.35
N ILE A 405 -12.63 0.46 4.35
CA ILE A 405 -11.61 1.48 4.60
C ILE A 405 -11.50 2.48 3.45
N GLY A 406 -11.10 3.69 3.76
CA GLY A 406 -10.77 4.69 2.74
C GLY A 406 -9.54 4.24 1.93
N THR A 407 -9.68 4.26 0.63
CA THR A 407 -8.62 3.94 -0.33
C THR A 407 -8.28 5.14 -1.19
N TYR A 408 -7.06 5.18 -1.65
CA TYR A 408 -6.50 6.30 -2.41
C TYR A 408 -5.78 5.76 -3.65
N LEU A 409 -6.03 6.40 -4.78
CA LEU A 409 -5.29 6.16 -6.00
C LEU A 409 -4.16 7.18 -6.11
N TRP A 410 -2.92 6.72 -6.04
CA TRP A 410 -1.74 7.54 -6.21
C TRP A 410 -1.32 7.53 -7.67
N ILE A 411 -1.16 8.70 -8.26
CA ILE A 411 -0.63 8.87 -9.62
C ILE A 411 0.81 9.36 -9.50
N LEU A 412 1.72 8.55 -10.01
CA LEU A 412 3.15 8.84 -10.09
C LEU A 412 3.53 9.27 -11.50
N SER A 413 4.48 10.17 -11.62
CA SER A 413 5.10 10.55 -12.88
C SER A 413 6.50 11.09 -12.64
N ASN A 414 7.46 10.70 -13.47
CA ASN A 414 8.80 11.29 -13.47
C ASN A 414 8.98 12.33 -14.60
N LYS A 415 7.88 12.67 -15.28
CA LYS A 415 7.82 13.69 -16.32
C LYS A 415 6.49 14.43 -16.22
N LYS A 416 6.36 15.26 -15.20
CA LYS A 416 5.15 16.07 -14.98
C LYS A 416 5.04 17.20 -16.00
N ASP A 417 3.81 17.60 -16.30
CA ASP A 417 3.48 18.86 -16.95
C ASP A 417 3.98 20.05 -16.08
N GLY A 418 4.47 21.11 -16.70
CA GLY A 418 5.00 22.29 -15.99
C GLY A 418 4.02 22.94 -14.98
N ARG A 419 2.70 22.80 -15.19
CA ARG A 419 1.68 23.24 -14.22
C ARG A 419 1.69 22.43 -12.93
N ARG A 420 2.19 21.20 -12.97
CA ARG A 420 2.23 20.24 -11.87
C ARG A 420 3.62 20.11 -11.24
N GLU A 421 4.61 20.80 -11.78
CA GLU A 421 5.97 20.75 -11.26
C GLU A 421 6.01 21.20 -9.80
N LYS A 422 6.62 20.39 -8.93
CA LYS A 422 6.69 20.58 -7.47
C LYS A 422 5.35 20.73 -6.76
N ARG A 423 4.28 20.28 -7.40
CA ARG A 423 2.93 20.29 -6.83
C ARG A 423 2.33 18.88 -6.89
N VAL A 424 1.43 18.62 -5.96
CA VAL A 424 0.61 17.41 -5.91
C VAL A 424 -0.85 17.84 -5.98
N GLN A 425 -1.60 17.24 -6.91
CA GLN A 425 -3.04 17.43 -6.96
C GLN A 425 -3.72 16.47 -6.00
N LEU A 426 -4.43 16.98 -5.01
CA LEU A 426 -5.32 16.19 -4.18
C LEU A 426 -6.73 16.28 -4.76
N ILE A 427 -7.37 15.13 -4.99
CA ILE A 427 -8.74 15.05 -5.52
C ILE A 427 -9.62 14.26 -4.55
N ASN A 428 -10.65 14.92 -4.02
CA ASN A 428 -11.64 14.27 -3.16
C ASN A 428 -12.77 13.69 -4.01
N ALA A 429 -12.61 12.45 -4.47
CA ALA A 429 -13.61 11.74 -5.24
C ALA A 429 -14.59 10.93 -4.37
N THR A 430 -14.59 11.10 -3.05
CA THR A 430 -15.45 10.31 -2.14
C THR A 430 -16.94 10.49 -2.36
N GLY A 431 -17.37 11.58 -3.02
CA GLY A 431 -18.76 11.86 -3.38
C GLY A 431 -19.19 11.33 -4.77
N PHE A 432 -18.27 10.83 -5.58
CA PHE A 432 -18.57 10.38 -6.97
C PHE A 432 -18.91 8.90 -7.01
N TRP A 433 -20.12 8.54 -6.60
CA TRP A 433 -20.59 7.15 -6.59
C TRP A 433 -22.09 7.01 -6.79
N SER A 434 -22.50 5.81 -7.19
CA SER A 434 -23.89 5.37 -7.26
C SER A 434 -24.08 4.09 -6.44
N SER A 435 -25.26 3.91 -5.84
CA SER A 435 -25.59 2.70 -5.08
C SER A 435 -25.76 1.50 -6.01
N ILE A 436 -25.29 0.33 -5.55
CA ILE A 436 -25.58 -0.97 -6.18
C ILE A 436 -26.14 -1.94 -5.13
N LYS A 437 -26.74 -3.05 -5.59
CA LYS A 437 -27.07 -4.17 -4.71
C LYS A 437 -25.77 -4.72 -4.11
N ASN A 438 -25.82 -5.10 -2.83
CA ASN A 438 -24.65 -5.59 -2.10
C ASN A 438 -23.97 -6.76 -2.81
N GLU A 439 -22.67 -6.62 -3.06
CA GLU A 439 -21.76 -7.67 -3.49
C GLU A 439 -20.61 -7.76 -2.46
N GLY A 440 -20.74 -8.63 -1.49
CA GLY A 440 -19.85 -8.62 -0.31
C GLY A 440 -20.00 -7.31 0.47
N ASN A 441 -18.90 -6.58 0.70
CA ASN A 441 -18.92 -5.24 1.30
C ASN A 441 -19.07 -4.10 0.26
N LYS A 442 -19.01 -4.41 -1.04
CA LYS A 442 -19.16 -3.40 -2.10
C LYS A 442 -20.62 -2.98 -2.20
N ARG A 443 -20.89 -1.71 -1.97
CA ARG A 443 -22.22 -1.07 -2.06
C ARG A 443 -22.26 0.11 -3.00
N ARG A 444 -21.08 0.52 -3.49
CA ARG A 444 -20.90 1.71 -4.32
C ARG A 444 -20.12 1.38 -5.59
N ILE A 445 -20.43 2.11 -6.64
CA ILE A 445 -19.76 2.03 -7.94
C ILE A 445 -19.52 3.43 -8.47
N ILE A 446 -18.40 3.63 -9.16
CA ILE A 446 -18.13 4.82 -9.95
C ILE A 446 -18.64 4.53 -11.38
N ASN A 447 -19.73 5.15 -11.79
CA ASN A 447 -20.26 4.99 -13.14
C ASN A 447 -19.45 5.80 -14.18
N ASP A 448 -19.75 5.64 -15.46
CA ASP A 448 -19.02 6.27 -16.56
C ASP A 448 -19.07 7.80 -16.53
N ASP A 449 -20.19 8.40 -16.09
CA ASP A 449 -20.31 9.86 -15.98
C ASP A 449 -19.46 10.39 -14.81
N GLN A 450 -19.49 9.72 -13.68
CA GLN A 450 -18.68 10.05 -12.51
C GLN A 450 -17.18 9.86 -12.79
N ARG A 451 -16.82 8.80 -13.51
CA ARG A 451 -15.45 8.57 -13.98
C ARG A 451 -14.96 9.74 -14.83
N ARG A 452 -15.75 10.15 -15.83
CA ARG A 452 -15.43 11.29 -16.70
C ARG A 452 -15.24 12.57 -15.89
N GLN A 453 -16.12 12.86 -14.93
CA GLN A 453 -15.98 14.03 -14.05
C GLN A 453 -14.67 14.01 -13.28
N VAL A 454 -14.27 12.88 -12.71
CA VAL A 454 -12.99 12.77 -11.96
C VAL A 454 -11.80 12.95 -12.92
N VAL A 455 -11.84 12.39 -14.11
CA VAL A 455 -10.79 12.57 -15.15
C VAL A 455 -10.71 14.03 -15.60
N ASP A 456 -11.83 14.72 -15.81
CA ASP A 456 -11.87 16.13 -16.18
C ASP A 456 -11.28 17.02 -15.06
N ILE A 457 -11.62 16.76 -13.80
CA ILE A 457 -11.06 17.45 -12.62
C ILE A 457 -9.54 17.24 -12.57
N TYR A 458 -9.08 16.02 -12.81
CA TYR A 458 -7.67 15.71 -12.85
C TYR A 458 -6.97 16.45 -14.00
N ALA A 459 -7.51 16.43 -15.21
CA ALA A 459 -6.93 17.08 -16.38
C ALA A 459 -6.86 18.62 -16.24
N ALA A 460 -7.87 19.24 -15.62
CA ALA A 460 -7.91 20.67 -15.38
C ALA A 460 -6.75 21.15 -14.48
N ALA A 461 -6.32 20.34 -13.50
CA ALA A 461 -5.26 20.68 -12.55
C ALA A 461 -5.49 22.05 -11.86
N GLU A 462 -6.72 22.29 -11.40
CA GLU A 462 -7.16 23.54 -10.80
C GLU A 462 -7.67 23.34 -9.37
N ASN A 463 -7.69 24.44 -8.61
CA ASN A 463 -8.29 24.46 -7.28
C ASN A 463 -9.80 24.65 -7.39
N ASN A 464 -10.58 23.75 -6.78
CA ASN A 464 -12.02 23.85 -6.64
C ASN A 464 -12.48 23.16 -5.35
N GLU A 465 -13.77 22.91 -5.15
CA GLU A 465 -14.28 22.28 -3.93
C GLU A 465 -13.72 20.87 -3.68
N VAL A 466 -13.44 20.13 -4.74
CA VAL A 466 -12.98 18.72 -4.67
C VAL A 466 -11.54 18.54 -5.17
N SER A 467 -10.84 19.60 -5.58
CA SER A 467 -9.47 19.53 -6.07
C SER A 467 -8.60 20.63 -5.46
N ARG A 468 -7.37 20.30 -5.10
CA ARG A 468 -6.35 21.23 -4.57
C ARG A 468 -5.00 20.94 -5.19
N MET A 469 -4.36 21.96 -5.74
CA MET A 469 -2.96 21.95 -6.21
C MET A 469 -2.05 22.44 -5.08
N ILE A 470 -1.36 21.53 -4.42
CA ILE A 470 -0.58 21.78 -3.21
C ILE A 470 0.92 21.74 -3.51
N ASP A 471 1.68 22.75 -3.09
CA ASP A 471 3.14 22.70 -3.08
C ASP A 471 3.59 21.55 -2.15
N TYR A 472 4.50 20.68 -2.62
CA TYR A 472 4.91 19.50 -1.89
C TYR A 472 5.49 19.80 -0.50
N ARG A 473 6.12 20.99 -0.31
CA ARG A 473 6.68 21.43 0.98
C ARG A 473 5.61 21.63 2.05
N THR A 474 4.35 21.84 1.64
CA THR A 474 3.21 21.96 2.58
C THR A 474 2.93 20.65 3.32
N PHE A 475 3.35 19.52 2.77
CA PHE A 475 3.25 18.21 3.43
C PHE A 475 4.41 17.93 4.37
N GLY A 476 5.47 18.75 4.31
CA GLY A 476 6.66 18.59 5.09
C GLY A 476 6.64 19.41 6.38
N TYR A 477 7.26 18.88 7.40
CA TYR A 477 7.51 19.57 8.65
C TYR A 477 8.90 19.23 9.16
N ARG A 478 9.40 20.09 10.03
CA ARG A 478 10.64 19.86 10.75
C ARG A 478 10.32 19.68 12.22
N ARG A 479 10.54 18.48 12.74
CA ARG A 479 10.35 18.17 14.14
C ARG A 479 11.55 18.66 14.93
N ILE A 480 11.37 19.73 15.69
CA ILE A 480 12.37 20.27 16.59
C ILE A 480 12.16 19.71 17.99
N LYS A 481 13.26 19.62 18.75
CA LYS A 481 13.23 19.27 20.15
C LYS A 481 13.31 20.54 20.98
N VAL A 482 12.30 20.74 21.81
CA VAL A 482 12.17 21.89 22.69
C VAL A 482 12.54 21.49 24.09
N LEU A 483 13.49 22.21 24.67
CA LEU A 483 14.01 21.98 26.00
C LEU A 483 13.59 23.11 26.93
N ARG A 484 13.48 22.80 28.21
CA ARG A 484 13.35 23.79 29.27
C ARG A 484 14.43 23.59 30.33
N PRO A 485 14.90 24.64 30.99
CA PRO A 485 15.89 24.52 32.06
C PRO A 485 15.41 23.62 33.20
N LEU A 486 16.27 22.75 33.67
CA LEU A 486 16.06 22.11 34.96
C LEU A 486 16.21 23.19 36.05
N ARG A 487 15.11 23.48 36.77
CA ARG A 487 15.11 24.46 37.86
C ARG A 487 15.04 23.74 39.19
N MET A 488 15.88 24.17 40.07
CA MET A 488 15.97 23.54 41.40
C MET A 488 16.18 24.59 42.49
N SER A 489 15.61 24.32 43.66
CA SER A 489 15.91 24.96 44.93
C SER A 489 16.46 23.95 45.90
N LEU A 490 17.24 24.40 46.86
CA LEU A 490 17.76 23.54 47.95
C LEU A 490 16.88 23.74 49.18
N VAL A 491 16.19 22.68 49.60
CA VAL A 491 15.30 22.68 50.78
C VAL A 491 15.95 21.88 51.90
N VAL A 492 16.38 22.55 52.95
CA VAL A 492 16.98 21.88 54.10
C VAL A 492 15.90 21.33 55.01
N ASP A 493 15.64 20.03 54.89
CA ASP A 493 14.64 19.32 55.67
C ASP A 493 15.19 17.98 56.20
N GLU A 494 14.41 17.31 57.05
CA GLU A 494 14.77 16.03 57.64
C GLU A 494 15.00 14.93 56.63
N SER A 495 14.24 14.93 55.54
CA SER A 495 14.41 13.98 54.43
C SER A 495 15.75 14.16 53.71
N GLY A 496 16.12 15.42 53.46
CA GLY A 496 17.41 15.77 52.87
C GLY A 496 18.56 15.43 53.79
N LEU A 497 18.43 15.66 55.11
CA LEU A 497 19.41 15.26 56.09
C LEU A 497 19.63 13.74 56.11
N SER A 498 18.57 12.97 56.10
CA SER A 498 18.64 11.50 56.01
C SER A 498 19.38 11.04 54.74
N LYS A 499 19.08 11.62 53.59
CA LYS A 499 19.74 11.32 52.32
C LYS A 499 21.22 11.72 52.34
N LEU A 500 21.55 12.90 52.94
CA LEU A 500 22.94 13.34 53.07
C LEU A 500 23.77 12.36 53.88
N GLN A 501 23.19 11.85 54.97
CA GLN A 501 23.87 10.89 55.88
C GLN A 501 24.15 9.54 55.18
N GLU A 502 23.44 9.18 54.13
CA GLU A 502 23.69 7.98 53.32
C GLU A 502 24.72 8.21 52.20
N GLU A 503 25.02 9.46 51.90
CA GLU A 503 25.97 9.80 50.83
C GLU A 503 27.41 9.40 51.17
N LYS A 504 28.12 8.79 50.20
CA LYS A 504 29.53 8.37 50.36
C LYS A 504 30.46 9.50 50.79
N ALA A 505 30.16 10.73 50.38
CA ALA A 505 30.95 11.91 50.73
C ALA A 505 30.75 12.31 52.19
N TRP A 506 29.56 12.09 52.74
CA TRP A 506 29.28 12.26 54.16
C TRP A 506 29.93 11.17 55.00
N LEU A 507 29.82 9.91 54.65
CA LEU A 507 30.36 8.76 55.35
C LEU A 507 31.91 8.78 55.43
N LYS A 508 32.57 9.52 54.56
CA LYS A 508 34.04 9.76 54.62
C LYS A 508 34.46 10.86 55.57
N GLN A 509 33.52 11.64 56.10
CA GLN A 509 33.83 12.64 57.11
C GLN A 509 34.01 11.96 58.48
N SER A 510 34.92 12.54 59.31
CA SER A 510 35.06 12.08 60.70
C SER A 510 33.79 12.45 61.50
N PRO A 511 33.48 11.74 62.58
CA PRO A 511 32.34 12.07 63.44
C PRO A 511 32.34 13.53 63.91
N GLU A 512 33.51 14.07 64.28
CA GLU A 512 33.66 15.47 64.68
C GLU A 512 33.32 16.46 63.54
N HIS A 513 33.67 16.12 62.29
CA HIS A 513 33.31 16.93 61.11
C HIS A 513 31.83 16.85 60.81
N GLN A 514 31.25 15.66 60.95
CA GLN A 514 29.80 15.47 60.77
C GLN A 514 28.96 16.30 61.76
N GLU A 515 29.40 16.38 63.05
CA GLU A 515 28.74 17.23 64.03
C GLU A 515 28.79 18.72 63.66
N VAL A 516 29.91 19.22 63.15
CA VAL A 516 30.03 20.60 62.69
C VAL A 516 29.06 20.89 61.51
N TRP A 517 29.01 19.99 60.55
CA TRP A 517 28.07 20.10 59.40
C TRP A 517 26.61 20.04 59.81
N LEU A 518 26.25 19.13 60.75
CA LEU A 518 24.90 19.03 61.28
C LEU A 518 24.49 20.28 62.02
N ALA A 519 25.38 20.83 62.89
CA ALA A 519 25.11 22.06 63.64
C ALA A 519 24.90 23.26 62.71
N ALA A 520 25.68 23.35 61.60
CA ALA A 520 25.49 24.39 60.58
C ALA A 520 24.18 24.24 59.83
N LEU A 521 23.82 23.01 59.41
CA LEU A 521 22.58 22.71 58.70
C LEU A 521 21.34 22.96 59.58
N GLN A 522 21.43 22.72 60.90
CA GLN A 522 20.34 22.93 61.85
C GLN A 522 19.82 24.37 61.83
N SER A 523 20.68 25.38 61.60
CA SER A 523 20.26 26.78 61.51
C SER A 523 19.51 27.14 60.24
N HIS A 524 19.51 26.23 59.24
CA HIS A 524 18.84 26.38 57.96
C HIS A 524 17.60 25.46 57.81
N MET A 525 17.26 24.71 58.89
CA MET A 525 16.12 23.79 58.83
C MET A 525 14.83 24.50 58.48
N GLY A 526 14.12 23.95 57.50
CA GLY A 526 12.87 24.49 56.96
C GLY A 526 13.04 25.65 55.97
N ALA A 527 14.29 26.08 55.72
CA ALA A 527 14.58 27.13 54.76
C ALA A 527 14.72 26.57 53.33
N THR A 528 14.30 27.38 52.35
CA THR A 528 14.54 27.18 50.94
C THR A 528 15.60 28.13 50.44
N HIS A 529 16.58 27.63 49.75
CA HIS A 529 17.75 28.38 49.26
C HIS A 529 17.88 28.22 47.75
N LEU A 530 18.55 29.19 47.11
CA LEU A 530 18.92 29.09 45.69
C LEU A 530 19.87 27.92 45.45
N PHE A 531 19.88 27.38 44.22
CA PHE A 531 20.64 26.17 43.88
C PHE A 531 22.15 26.32 44.14
N GLY A 532 22.74 27.52 43.94
CA GLY A 532 24.13 27.82 44.22
C GLY A 532 24.47 27.91 45.72
N TRP A 533 23.49 27.91 46.63
CA TRP A 533 23.69 28.05 48.09
C TRP A 533 24.64 26.99 48.68
N ALA A 534 24.65 25.78 48.15
CA ALA A 534 25.47 24.70 48.70
C ALA A 534 26.96 25.03 48.71
N GLU A 535 27.48 25.77 47.72
CA GLU A 535 28.87 26.22 47.68
C GLU A 535 29.11 27.29 48.71
N THR A 536 28.31 28.36 48.74
CA THR A 536 28.40 29.45 49.70
C THR A 536 28.29 28.94 51.15
N PHE A 537 27.31 28.08 51.40
CA PHE A 537 27.13 27.42 52.70
C PHE A 537 28.36 26.60 53.11
N ALA A 538 28.92 25.83 52.20
CA ALA A 538 30.08 25.00 52.45
C ALA A 538 31.31 25.88 52.79
N GLU A 539 31.54 26.96 52.04
CA GLU A 539 32.64 27.92 52.29
C GLU A 539 32.48 28.65 53.62
N GLU A 540 31.30 29.15 53.95
CA GLU A 540 31.00 29.84 55.20
C GLU A 540 31.18 28.91 56.42
N THR A 541 30.67 27.67 56.28
CA THR A 541 30.82 26.67 57.34
C THR A 541 32.29 26.30 57.58
N VAL A 542 33.09 26.11 56.53
CA VAL A 542 34.52 25.88 56.60
C VAL A 542 35.26 27.07 57.30
N ARG A 543 34.87 28.28 56.90
CA ARG A 543 35.47 29.52 57.47
C ARG A 543 35.13 29.67 58.96
N SER A 544 33.87 29.44 59.33
CA SER A 544 33.38 29.50 60.71
C SER A 544 34.08 28.42 61.60
N ALA A 545 34.18 27.21 61.08
CA ALA A 545 34.88 26.12 61.77
C ALA A 545 36.35 26.45 62.02
N LEU A 546 37.07 27.03 61.05
CA LEU A 546 38.45 27.44 61.17
C LEU A 546 38.61 28.55 62.21
N ALA A 547 37.72 29.53 62.25
CA ALA A 547 37.71 30.58 63.30
C ALA A 547 37.45 30.00 64.68
N ALA A 548 36.76 28.89 64.81
CA ALA A 548 36.56 28.14 66.06
C ALA A 548 37.67 27.12 66.34
N GLY A 549 38.77 27.15 65.58
CA GLY A 549 39.94 26.26 65.78
C GLY A 549 39.75 24.83 65.25
N LYS A 550 38.70 24.58 64.47
CA LYS A 550 38.41 23.29 63.84
C LYS A 550 38.75 23.32 62.33
N VAL A 551 39.50 22.34 61.86
CA VAL A 551 39.87 22.26 60.43
C VAL A 551 39.01 21.23 59.75
N ILE A 552 37.95 21.68 58.98
CA ILE A 552 37.12 20.85 58.14
C ILE A 552 37.38 21.21 56.69
N LYS A 553 37.03 20.32 55.76
CA LYS A 553 37.15 20.52 54.28
C LYS A 553 35.89 20.19 53.61
N ALA A 554 35.49 21.04 52.68
CA ALA A 554 34.43 20.79 51.73
C ALA A 554 35.02 20.69 50.32
N GLY A 555 35.21 19.48 49.83
CA GLY A 555 35.60 19.28 48.43
C GLY A 555 34.38 19.25 47.50
N LYS A 556 34.61 19.41 46.20
CA LYS A 556 33.54 19.39 45.18
C LYS A 556 32.56 18.21 45.32
N THR A 557 33.07 17.03 45.73
CA THR A 557 32.22 15.83 45.94
C THR A 557 31.25 16.00 47.10
N PHE A 558 31.64 16.72 48.16
CA PHE A 558 30.79 16.98 49.32
C PHE A 558 29.72 18.05 49.01
N ILE A 559 30.11 19.10 48.29
CA ILE A 559 29.16 20.12 47.80
C ILE A 559 28.11 19.48 46.91
N LYS A 560 28.52 18.59 45.99
CA LYS A 560 27.62 17.81 45.18
C LYS A 560 26.68 16.92 46.01
N ALA A 561 27.17 16.33 47.09
CA ALA A 561 26.32 15.54 48.00
C ALA A 561 25.26 16.40 48.72
N LEU A 562 25.62 17.62 49.14
CA LEU A 562 24.69 18.61 49.69
C LEU A 562 23.59 18.95 48.65
N THR A 563 24.01 19.27 47.43
CA THR A 563 23.10 19.58 46.33
C THR A 563 22.15 18.41 46.03
N ASN A 564 22.66 17.19 45.99
CA ASN A 564 21.85 16.00 45.72
C ASN A 564 20.84 15.71 46.85
N ALA A 565 21.28 15.89 48.11
CA ALA A 565 20.48 15.60 49.29
C ALA A 565 19.32 16.58 49.47
N PHE A 566 19.56 17.87 49.28
CA PHE A 566 18.59 18.95 49.51
C PHE A 566 17.93 19.48 48.25
N GLY A 567 18.42 19.10 47.06
CA GLY A 567 17.86 19.55 45.79
C GLY A 567 16.45 19.04 45.55
N LYS A 568 15.55 19.96 45.29
CA LYS A 568 14.18 19.69 44.87
C LYS A 568 13.86 20.47 43.60
N ARG A 569 13.16 19.84 42.68
CA ARG A 569 12.63 20.55 41.53
C ARG A 569 11.70 21.65 42.01
N ASP A 570 11.90 22.83 41.48
CA ASP A 570 11.17 24.03 41.84
C ASP A 570 10.97 24.87 40.57
N PRO A 571 9.76 25.03 40.04
CA PRO A 571 9.50 25.83 38.85
C PRO A 571 9.97 27.27 38.96
N ASP A 572 10.01 27.80 40.17
CA ASP A 572 10.43 29.18 40.48
C ASP A 572 11.93 29.23 40.87
N GLY A 573 12.61 28.09 40.96
CA GLY A 573 14.01 27.94 41.29
C GLY A 573 14.96 28.44 40.21
N GLU A 574 16.24 28.47 40.52
CA GLU A 574 17.28 28.84 39.54
C GLU A 574 17.54 27.74 38.55
N PRO A 575 17.91 28.08 37.29
CA PRO A 575 18.38 27.10 36.33
C PRO A 575 19.67 26.42 36.84
N VAL A 576 19.69 25.10 36.71
CA VAL A 576 20.89 24.31 37.00
C VAL A 576 21.87 24.47 35.83
N LEU A 577 23.13 24.82 36.16
CA LEU A 577 24.22 24.87 35.18
C LEU A 577 25.13 23.65 35.34
N ASP A 578 25.69 23.18 34.23
CA ASP A 578 26.70 22.14 34.24
C ASP A 578 28.11 22.70 34.57
N THR A 579 29.14 21.83 34.47
CA THR A 579 30.55 22.22 34.78
C THR A 579 31.13 23.24 33.80
N ASP A 580 30.54 23.40 32.63
CA ASP A 580 30.97 24.33 31.57
C ASP A 580 30.18 25.63 31.59
N GLY A 581 29.18 25.72 32.50
CA GLY A 581 28.30 26.89 32.66
C GLY A 581 27.09 26.88 31.75
N GLU A 582 26.82 25.76 31.07
CA GLU A 582 25.66 25.60 30.18
C GLU A 582 24.42 25.17 30.96
N ILE A 583 23.26 25.59 30.50
CA ILE A 583 21.95 25.24 31.10
C ILE A 583 21.67 23.74 30.97
N VAL A 584 21.45 23.07 32.09
CA VAL A 584 21.00 21.67 32.11
C VAL A 584 19.51 21.62 31.76
N ALA A 585 19.18 20.86 30.70
CA ALA A 585 17.79 20.64 30.32
C ALA A 585 17.07 19.70 31.31
N ASP A 586 15.80 19.98 31.58
CA ASP A 586 14.93 19.09 32.34
C ASP A 586 14.39 17.98 31.44
N PRO A 587 14.75 16.69 31.63
CA PRO A 587 14.27 15.59 30.80
C PRO A 587 12.76 15.39 30.86
N GLU A 588 12.10 15.75 31.97
CA GLU A 588 10.64 15.60 32.14
C GLU A 588 9.86 16.72 31.43
N LEU A 589 10.50 17.85 31.12
CA LEU A 589 9.92 18.98 30.41
C LEU A 589 10.38 19.06 28.94
N THR A 590 11.00 17.99 28.43
CA THR A 590 11.37 17.91 27.02
C THR A 590 10.12 17.65 26.18
N ASP A 591 9.93 18.44 25.14
CA ASP A 591 8.81 18.31 24.19
C ASP A 591 9.29 18.42 22.75
N TYR A 592 8.39 18.20 21.81
CA TYR A 592 8.67 18.26 20.38
C TYR A 592 7.61 19.07 19.65
N GLU A 593 8.07 19.94 18.76
CA GLU A 593 7.22 20.73 17.88
C GLU A 593 7.42 20.39 16.42
N ASN A 594 6.34 20.37 15.65
CA ASN A 594 6.37 20.13 14.20
C ASN A 594 6.21 21.45 13.45
N VAL A 595 7.32 22.05 13.08
CA VAL A 595 7.37 23.31 12.35
C VAL A 595 7.17 23.04 10.86
N PRO A 596 6.20 23.66 10.16
CA PRO A 596 6.06 23.53 8.71
C PRO A 596 7.36 23.87 7.96
N LEU A 597 7.72 23.11 6.93
CA LEU A 597 8.93 23.39 6.13
C LEU A 597 8.89 24.74 5.41
N THR A 598 7.72 25.35 5.33
CA THR A 598 7.52 26.69 4.76
C THR A 598 7.78 27.82 5.75
N GLU A 599 8.09 27.52 7.02
CA GLU A 599 8.30 28.50 8.09
C GLU A 599 9.71 28.44 8.67
N ASN A 600 10.18 29.56 9.21
CA ASN A 600 11.43 29.60 9.95
C ASN A 600 11.23 29.07 11.36
N ILE A 601 12.15 28.19 11.82
CA ILE A 601 12.06 27.52 13.13
C ILE A 601 12.02 28.53 14.28
N ARG A 602 12.86 29.58 14.24
CA ARG A 602 12.95 30.56 15.33
C ARG A 602 11.73 31.48 15.38
N ASP A 603 11.19 31.85 14.22
CA ASP A 603 9.97 32.66 14.13
C ASP A 603 8.77 31.86 14.66
N TYR A 604 8.69 30.57 14.30
CA TYR A 604 7.68 29.66 14.83
C TYR A 604 7.77 29.54 16.36
N LEU A 605 8.98 29.27 16.90
CA LEU A 605 9.19 29.17 18.34
C LEU A 605 8.74 30.46 19.07
N ALA A 606 9.10 31.61 18.52
CA ALA A 606 8.77 32.93 19.11
C ALA A 606 7.25 33.20 19.11
N ARG A 607 6.53 32.70 18.11
CA ARG A 607 5.10 32.91 17.98
C ARG A 607 4.25 31.89 18.74
N GLU A 608 4.62 30.61 18.68
CA GLU A 608 3.76 29.52 19.16
C GLU A 608 4.18 28.97 20.53
N VAL A 609 5.47 29.01 20.86
CA VAL A 609 5.98 28.35 22.09
C VAL A 609 6.32 29.36 23.18
N LEU A 610 7.13 30.37 22.88
CA LEU A 610 7.62 31.32 23.91
C LEU A 610 6.53 32.13 24.62
N PRO A 611 5.36 32.44 24.03
CA PRO A 611 4.28 33.10 24.77
C PRO A 611 3.71 32.26 25.92
N HIS A 612 3.81 30.92 25.81
CA HIS A 612 3.33 29.97 26.81
C HIS A 612 4.44 29.42 27.69
N LEU A 613 5.65 29.33 27.15
CA LEU A 613 6.85 28.78 27.79
C LEU A 613 8.05 29.72 27.55
N PRO A 614 8.15 30.83 28.30
CA PRO A 614 9.15 31.89 28.03
C PRO A 614 10.60 31.45 28.17
N ASP A 615 10.85 30.34 28.91
CA ASP A 615 12.18 29.79 29.15
C ASP A 615 12.55 28.61 28.24
N ALA A 616 11.67 28.31 27.25
CA ALA A 616 11.91 27.23 26.29
C ALA A 616 13.01 27.62 25.27
N TYR A 617 13.81 26.65 24.87
CA TYR A 617 14.83 26.80 23.84
C TYR A 617 14.97 25.54 22.97
N ILE A 618 15.58 25.68 21.81
CA ILE A 618 15.75 24.59 20.84
C ILE A 618 17.02 23.80 21.18
N ASP A 619 16.92 22.46 21.10
CA ASP A 619 18.09 21.58 21.09
C ASP A 619 18.76 21.63 19.71
N GLU A 620 19.80 22.44 19.57
CA GLU A 620 20.55 22.60 18.31
C GLU A 620 21.36 21.36 17.91
N THR A 621 21.49 20.38 18.82
CA THR A 621 22.17 19.09 18.54
C THR A 621 21.25 18.09 17.88
N PHE A 622 19.95 18.29 18.02
CA PHE A 622 18.94 17.43 17.39
C PHE A 622 18.76 17.84 15.93
N ARG A 623 19.50 17.14 15.03
CA ARG A 623 19.62 17.47 13.61
C ARG A 623 19.10 16.37 12.70
N ASP A 624 18.70 16.74 11.50
CA ASP A 624 18.36 15.80 10.43
C ASP A 624 19.61 15.12 9.87
N ASP A 625 19.49 13.82 9.60
CA ASP A 625 20.63 13.01 9.14
C ASP A 625 21.04 13.33 7.69
N LYS A 626 20.15 13.88 6.87
CA LYS A 626 20.39 14.17 5.44
C LYS A 626 20.86 15.59 5.22
N ASP A 627 20.09 16.60 5.66
CA ASP A 627 20.41 18.02 5.42
C ASP A 627 21.27 18.65 6.51
N LYS A 628 21.46 17.97 7.67
CA LYS A 628 22.26 18.44 8.82
C LYS A 628 21.72 19.70 9.51
N GLU A 629 20.55 20.18 9.11
CA GLU A 629 19.88 21.31 9.75
C GLU A 629 19.25 20.90 11.08
N ILE A 630 18.94 21.89 11.93
CA ILE A 630 18.29 21.68 13.23
C ILE A 630 16.91 21.07 13.04
N GLY A 631 16.60 20.04 13.83
CA GLY A 631 15.34 19.31 13.76
C GLY A 631 15.34 18.23 12.68
N ARG A 632 14.45 17.27 12.77
CA ARG A 632 14.31 16.15 11.81
C ARG A 632 13.17 16.39 10.86
N VAL A 633 13.42 16.20 9.57
CA VAL A 633 12.42 16.36 8.52
C VAL A 633 11.44 15.19 8.54
N GLY A 634 10.16 15.49 8.42
CA GLY A 634 9.09 14.53 8.24
C GLY A 634 8.13 14.98 7.17
N TYR A 635 7.49 14.03 6.52
CA TYR A 635 6.43 14.29 5.53
C TYR A 635 5.17 13.52 5.89
N GLU A 636 4.04 14.22 5.85
CA GLU A 636 2.72 13.68 6.16
C GLU A 636 1.66 14.34 5.26
N ILE A 637 0.86 13.53 4.59
CA ILE A 637 -0.17 14.02 3.68
C ILE A 637 -1.52 13.95 4.40
N ASN A 638 -1.83 14.96 5.18
CA ASN A 638 -3.09 15.09 5.91
C ASN A 638 -4.24 15.46 4.95
N PHE A 639 -4.63 14.49 4.10
CA PHE A 639 -5.56 14.67 2.99
C PHE A 639 -6.84 15.41 3.43
N ASN A 640 -7.47 14.99 4.50
CA ASN A 640 -8.73 15.56 4.99
C ASN A 640 -8.62 17.03 5.39
N ARG A 641 -7.44 17.48 5.85
CA ARG A 641 -7.21 18.88 6.25
C ARG A 641 -7.47 19.85 5.10
N PHE A 642 -7.19 19.46 3.86
CA PHE A 642 -7.33 20.31 2.68
C PHE A 642 -8.77 20.44 2.17
N PHE A 643 -9.65 19.52 2.60
CA PHE A 643 -11.07 19.49 2.22
C PHE A 643 -12.01 19.68 3.41
N TYR A 644 -11.45 19.91 4.61
CA TYR A 644 -12.26 20.12 5.80
C TYR A 644 -13.04 21.43 5.68
N GLN A 645 -14.36 21.33 5.78
CA GLN A 645 -15.25 22.46 5.92
C GLN A 645 -15.87 22.38 7.31
N TYR A 646 -15.67 23.42 8.12
CA TYR A 646 -16.30 23.49 9.42
C TYR A 646 -17.81 23.60 9.24
N VAL A 647 -18.53 22.57 9.63
CA VAL A 647 -19.99 22.60 9.76
C VAL A 647 -20.29 22.80 11.24
N PRO A 648 -20.84 23.96 11.62
CA PRO A 648 -21.21 24.17 13.03
C PRO A 648 -22.18 23.09 13.48
N PRO A 649 -22.05 22.59 14.72
CA PRO A 649 -22.95 21.58 15.25
C PRO A 649 -24.39 22.11 15.21
N ARG A 650 -25.31 21.26 14.80
CA ARG A 650 -26.74 21.59 14.78
C ARG A 650 -27.21 21.99 16.17
N LYS A 651 -28.11 22.94 16.26
CA LYS A 651 -28.67 23.36 17.56
C LYS A 651 -29.41 22.17 18.18
N LEU A 652 -29.27 22.00 19.47
CA LEU A 652 -29.89 20.89 20.21
C LEU A 652 -31.42 20.85 19.99
N HIS A 653 -32.05 22.00 19.96
CA HIS A 653 -33.48 22.15 19.69
C HIS A 653 -33.90 21.56 18.32
N ASP A 654 -33.09 21.69 17.28
CA ASP A 654 -33.40 21.19 15.94
C ASP A 654 -33.27 19.64 15.92
N ILE A 655 -32.26 19.12 16.64
CA ILE A 655 -32.07 17.67 16.83
C ILE A 655 -33.23 17.06 17.62
N ASP A 656 -33.66 17.70 18.71
CA ASP A 656 -34.80 17.24 19.55
C ASP A 656 -36.10 17.26 18.74
N ALA A 657 -36.30 18.26 17.88
CA ALA A 657 -37.50 18.33 17.05
C ALA A 657 -37.58 17.17 16.03
N GLU A 658 -36.44 16.87 15.35
CA GLU A 658 -36.36 15.75 14.41
C GLU A 658 -36.51 14.39 15.12
N LEU A 659 -35.89 14.20 16.30
CA LEU A 659 -36.05 12.98 17.09
C LEU A 659 -37.53 12.73 17.44
N LYS A 660 -38.25 13.75 17.89
CA LYS A 660 -39.70 13.65 18.16
C LYS A 660 -40.52 13.34 16.94
N GLN A 661 -40.13 13.88 15.78
CA GLN A 661 -40.79 13.55 14.51
C GLN A 661 -40.59 12.10 14.14
N VAL A 662 -39.34 11.59 14.19
CA VAL A 662 -39.01 10.19 13.90
C VAL A 662 -39.67 9.23 14.89
N GLU A 663 -39.74 9.57 16.18
CA GLU A 663 -40.48 8.80 17.21
C GLU A 663 -41.96 8.71 16.85
N SER A 664 -42.56 9.81 16.41
CA SER A 664 -43.99 9.84 16.00
C SER A 664 -44.23 9.00 14.74
N GLU A 665 -43.33 9.04 13.77
CA GLU A 665 -43.40 8.23 12.53
C GLU A 665 -43.27 6.73 12.85
N ILE A 666 -42.33 6.35 13.74
CA ILE A 666 -42.16 4.97 14.18
C ILE A 666 -43.41 4.50 14.91
N ALA A 667 -44.01 5.32 15.82
CA ALA A 667 -45.21 4.98 16.53
C ALA A 667 -46.42 4.79 15.58
N ALA A 668 -46.53 5.61 14.54
CA ALA A 668 -47.55 5.48 13.51
C ALA A 668 -47.42 4.19 12.70
N LEU A 669 -46.20 3.87 12.25
CA LEU A 669 -45.90 2.62 11.52
C LEU A 669 -46.16 1.36 12.39
N LEU A 670 -45.78 1.41 13.67
CA LEU A 670 -46.05 0.30 14.59
C LEU A 670 -47.56 0.12 14.85
N ALA A 671 -48.33 1.20 14.90
CA ALA A 671 -49.80 1.15 15.05
C ALA A 671 -50.43 0.56 13.76
N GLU A 672 -49.93 0.86 12.60
CA GLU A 672 -50.38 0.32 11.30
C GLU A 672 -50.17 -1.21 11.21
N VAL A 673 -48.98 -1.68 11.60
CA VAL A 673 -48.65 -3.11 11.66
C VAL A 673 -49.46 -3.86 12.74
N ALA A 674 -49.80 -3.20 13.83
CA ALA A 674 -50.62 -3.82 14.92
C ALA A 674 -52.10 -3.90 14.58
N THR A 675 -52.59 -3.24 13.50
CA THR A 675 -53.96 -3.27 13.05
C THR A 675 -54.22 -4.23 11.87
N GLU A 676 -53.17 -4.83 11.27
CA GLU A 676 -53.21 -5.99 10.40
C GLU A 676 -53.06 -7.31 11.22
#